data_45201fbdac706a8cf0125720c698a005
#
_entry.id   45201fbdac706a8cf0125720c698a005
#
_cell.length_a   1.000
_cell.length_b   1.000
_cell.length_c   1.000
_cell.angle_alpha   90.00
_cell.angle_beta   90.00
_cell.angle_gamma   90.00
#
_symmetry.space_group_name_H-M   'P 1'
#
loop_
_entity.id
_entity.type
_entity.pdbx_description
1 polymer ?
#
loop_
_entity_poly.entity_id
_entity_poly.type
_entity_poly.pdbx_seq_one_letter_code
_entity_poly.pdbx_strand_id
1 'polypeptide(L)'
;REMAQSIIVDTLDLNVYTGKRGRMWRTTNVQRENGMYKVPLTLDEVMGIDEHSYRELIKSPRPELTPTPPFCNPKFALLFDRSKEKVVGSMRNKKRRMEKASAVLDPWKRSGKTPPTVQSLMNGENIAESAGFQSLAMQLAIYATSVGMSRQGFIDSCQGLCENHVSDSYRYNTTAKRREELGRMYDYMEQDVLYDFDVGPIVRLLKPGTSAHDLGVLDHEDHEDKPEIQETVDEDGVVTTNEPVFDAMRGLRKGFFMNSDGMFKRVGDKDEPISRAVLRNVEAFIDVESKNFSGYEFDVFVDGKRVARKMLGADTFSSANNMRKFFGGLQVSYQGGEQETSALLDIMAEKAKNGGRIYSYPREGFFIIDHPEKADPTPVAVYLTQDTFESSIDPKDHDYFRLRYRPGDAVSTYMIDIHKAPDLTPDMLDSVEDLFNFNCPEVVINSVGWFIAAHYRSAYLRLFEQFPNLQVFGEAGAGKSQTVIMLSRLHWYRGSHGLATATSYTPFAIDNKVSSSHSAPAIFDEYKPRELRSQRGKYEKMKDVLKNSYIGGDTGNRGTINRGGETSLGIIKSKCAAPLVFIGEAIENETAIVERCVLVKVTKDYQTEQRRQAFLRLHDTDEGKRALSAIGKLVMRRGFGIDLKAMYTEVSLIVAAIKAKIPAEAMSNSHVRSMAERIIFNTAIVIHGWLTLRDALATVFGDHFNERIDDLISEKYDRAAVGEDAKAVKVFGRSEITKAISQIALLSREQDRAYEMRHGKDYLNGDGWVEVKIERAYSN
;
A
#
# COMPACT_ATOMS: atom_id res chain seq x y z
N ARG A 1 -19.37 -17.63 -10.32
CA ARG A 1 -18.94 -16.39 -9.67
C ARG A 1 -17.68 -16.62 -8.85
N GLU A 2 -17.69 -17.52 -7.86
CA GLU A 2 -16.52 -17.85 -7.01
C GLU A 2 -15.29 -18.22 -7.83
N MET A 3 -15.46 -19.08 -8.84
CA MET A 3 -14.37 -19.45 -9.76
C MET A 3 -13.83 -18.23 -10.52
N ALA A 4 -14.70 -17.37 -11.05
CA ALA A 4 -14.31 -16.17 -11.76
C ALA A 4 -13.56 -15.18 -10.84
N GLN A 5 -14.02 -15.00 -9.60
CA GLN A 5 -13.33 -14.17 -8.60
C GLN A 5 -11.94 -14.68 -8.22
N SER A 6 -11.70 -15.99 -8.31
CA SER A 6 -10.41 -16.60 -7.99
C SER A 6 -9.38 -16.53 -9.14
N ILE A 7 -9.81 -16.20 -10.34
CA ILE A 7 -8.94 -16.18 -11.53
C ILE A 7 -8.44 -14.78 -11.85
N ILE A 8 -9.32 -13.77 -11.91
CA ILE A 8 -8.99 -12.41 -12.34
C ILE A 8 -9.80 -11.42 -11.48
N VAL A 9 -9.12 -10.49 -10.84
CA VAL A 9 -9.74 -9.60 -9.84
C VAL A 9 -10.44 -8.39 -10.49
N ASP A 10 -9.84 -7.74 -11.48
CA ASP A 10 -10.28 -6.40 -11.92
C ASP A 10 -10.82 -6.32 -13.37
N THR A 11 -10.70 -7.37 -14.16
CA THR A 11 -11.08 -7.34 -15.58
C THR A 11 -12.36 -8.10 -15.93
N LEU A 12 -12.88 -8.92 -15.01
CA LEU A 12 -14.12 -9.66 -15.21
C LEU A 12 -15.31 -8.93 -14.60
N ASP A 13 -16.29 -8.57 -15.41
CA ASP A 13 -17.59 -8.13 -14.90
C ASP A 13 -18.27 -9.29 -14.19
N LEU A 14 -18.09 -9.35 -12.88
CA LEU A 14 -18.65 -10.40 -12.02
C LEU A 14 -20.18 -10.43 -12.07
N ASN A 15 -20.84 -9.36 -12.47
CA ASN A 15 -22.28 -9.34 -12.65
C ASN A 15 -22.74 -10.23 -13.80
N VAL A 16 -21.87 -10.50 -14.76
CA VAL A 16 -22.14 -11.43 -15.86
C VAL A 16 -22.27 -12.87 -15.38
N TYR A 17 -21.54 -13.23 -14.30
CA TYR A 17 -21.48 -14.58 -13.75
C TYR A 17 -22.39 -14.77 -12.51
N THR A 18 -23.26 -13.80 -12.22
CA THR A 18 -24.19 -13.88 -11.10
C THR A 18 -25.61 -14.13 -11.59
N GLY A 19 -26.23 -15.19 -11.13
CA GLY A 19 -27.63 -15.46 -11.33
C GLY A 19 -27.91 -16.91 -11.68
N LYS A 20 -29.02 -17.44 -11.17
CA LYS A 20 -29.51 -18.79 -11.48
C LYS A 20 -30.10 -18.89 -12.88
N ARG A 21 -30.51 -17.77 -13.46
CA ARG A 21 -30.96 -17.66 -14.86
C ARG A 21 -29.82 -17.08 -15.64
N GLY A 22 -29.30 -17.82 -16.61
CA GLY A 22 -28.27 -17.36 -17.52
C GLY A 22 -28.67 -16.02 -18.13
N ARG A 23 -27.78 -15.04 -18.13
CA ARG A 23 -28.00 -13.82 -18.90
C ARG A 23 -28.08 -14.19 -20.39
N MET A 24 -28.97 -13.54 -21.12
CA MET A 24 -28.99 -13.67 -22.56
C MET A 24 -27.71 -13.04 -23.12
N TRP A 25 -26.82 -13.88 -23.65
CA TRP A 25 -25.67 -13.43 -24.41
C TRP A 25 -26.13 -13.08 -25.79
N ARG A 26 -25.74 -11.94 -26.31
CA ARG A 26 -25.93 -11.63 -27.70
C ARG A 26 -25.06 -12.60 -28.52
N THR A 27 -25.65 -13.29 -29.48
CA THR A 27 -24.92 -14.15 -30.40
C THR A 27 -23.92 -13.32 -31.22
N THR A 28 -22.92 -13.98 -31.79
CA THR A 28 -22.01 -13.37 -32.76
C THR A 28 -22.79 -12.90 -34.01
N ASN A 29 -22.27 -11.91 -34.70
CA ASN A 29 -22.83 -11.31 -35.91
C ASN A 29 -24.21 -10.65 -35.74
N VAL A 30 -24.62 -10.33 -34.51
CA VAL A 30 -25.82 -9.51 -34.27
C VAL A 30 -25.47 -8.02 -34.38
N GLN A 31 -26.25 -7.30 -35.19
CA GLN A 31 -26.13 -5.87 -35.33
C GLN A 31 -26.63 -5.16 -34.04
N ARG A 32 -25.88 -4.19 -33.58
CA ARG A 32 -26.24 -3.33 -32.44
C ARG A 32 -27.06 -2.13 -32.92
N GLU A 33 -27.67 -1.41 -31.99
CA GLU A 33 -28.44 -0.18 -32.25
C GLU A 33 -27.62 0.91 -32.96
N ASN A 34 -26.29 0.92 -32.73
CA ASN A 34 -25.36 1.84 -33.40
C ASN A 34 -24.92 1.39 -34.81
N GLY A 35 -25.57 0.36 -35.38
CA GLY A 35 -25.25 -0.16 -36.68
C GLY A 35 -24.03 -1.11 -36.78
N MET A 36 -23.26 -1.26 -35.68
CA MET A 36 -22.07 -2.11 -35.65
C MET A 36 -22.41 -3.56 -35.26
N TYR A 37 -21.56 -4.52 -35.67
CA TYR A 37 -21.77 -5.94 -35.37
C TYR A 37 -20.92 -6.43 -34.19
N LYS A 38 -21.43 -7.42 -33.47
CA LYS A 38 -20.67 -8.17 -32.50
C LYS A 38 -19.99 -9.33 -33.22
N VAL A 39 -18.77 -9.12 -33.68
CA VAL A 39 -18.00 -10.10 -34.46
C VAL A 39 -17.17 -11.04 -33.61
N PRO A 40 -16.95 -12.30 -34.04
CA PRO A 40 -15.99 -13.19 -33.39
C PRO A 40 -14.56 -12.75 -33.70
N LEU A 41 -13.66 -12.88 -32.71
CA LEU A 41 -12.23 -12.58 -32.83
C LEU A 41 -11.42 -13.82 -32.43
N THR A 42 -10.30 -14.04 -33.08
CA THR A 42 -9.28 -15.01 -32.63
C THR A 42 -8.48 -14.43 -31.48
N LEU A 43 -7.75 -15.27 -30.73
CA LEU A 43 -6.88 -14.80 -29.65
C LEU A 43 -5.78 -13.88 -30.19
N ASP A 44 -5.19 -14.21 -31.34
CA ASP A 44 -4.13 -13.39 -31.95
C ASP A 44 -4.65 -12.02 -32.36
N GLU A 45 -5.88 -11.95 -32.89
CA GLU A 45 -6.53 -10.68 -33.20
C GLU A 45 -6.79 -9.88 -31.94
N VAL A 46 -7.28 -10.49 -30.85
CA VAL A 46 -7.49 -9.80 -29.56
C VAL A 46 -6.19 -9.22 -29.00
N MET A 47 -5.07 -9.92 -29.18
CA MET A 47 -3.75 -9.49 -28.70
C MET A 47 -3.08 -8.45 -29.58
N GLY A 48 -3.43 -8.35 -30.87
CA GLY A 48 -2.73 -7.51 -31.85
C GLY A 48 -3.57 -6.42 -32.53
N ILE A 49 -4.89 -6.40 -32.35
CA ILE A 49 -5.77 -5.44 -33.03
C ILE A 49 -5.72 -4.06 -32.35
N ASP A 50 -5.51 -3.01 -33.13
CA ASP A 50 -5.66 -1.63 -32.68
C ASP A 50 -7.12 -1.14 -32.78
N GLU A 51 -7.40 0.03 -32.20
CA GLU A 51 -8.75 0.60 -32.17
C GLU A 51 -9.29 0.88 -33.60
N HIS A 52 -8.44 1.33 -34.52
CA HIS A 52 -8.86 1.65 -35.87
C HIS A 52 -9.25 0.39 -36.61
N SER A 53 -8.42 -0.63 -36.65
CA SER A 53 -8.67 -1.92 -37.26
C SER A 53 -9.88 -2.61 -36.65
N TYR A 54 -10.06 -2.53 -35.34
CA TYR A 54 -11.25 -3.03 -34.65
C TYR A 54 -12.54 -2.35 -35.16
N ARG A 55 -12.53 -0.99 -35.25
CA ARG A 55 -13.68 -0.22 -35.73
C ARG A 55 -14.07 -0.56 -37.18
N GLU A 56 -13.08 -0.84 -38.02
CA GLU A 56 -13.36 -1.30 -39.39
C GLU A 56 -13.98 -2.71 -39.40
N LEU A 57 -13.44 -3.59 -38.57
CA LEU A 57 -13.82 -4.98 -38.51
C LEU A 57 -15.27 -5.22 -38.06
N ILE A 58 -15.77 -4.36 -37.12
CA ILE A 58 -17.16 -4.47 -36.61
C ILE A 58 -18.23 -3.85 -37.52
N LYS A 59 -17.88 -3.25 -38.66
CA LYS A 59 -18.83 -2.67 -39.61
C LYS A 59 -19.62 -3.74 -40.40
N SER A 60 -19.12 -4.98 -40.48
CA SER A 60 -19.75 -6.07 -41.20
C SER A 60 -19.72 -7.37 -40.40
N PRO A 61 -20.66 -8.30 -40.64
CA PRO A 61 -20.62 -9.61 -40.00
C PRO A 61 -19.43 -10.43 -40.54
N ARG A 62 -18.88 -11.29 -39.69
CA ARG A 62 -17.75 -12.18 -40.03
C ARG A 62 -18.17 -13.64 -40.03
N PRO A 63 -17.46 -14.52 -40.78
CA PRO A 63 -17.64 -15.96 -40.67
C PRO A 63 -17.46 -16.42 -39.22
N GLU A 64 -18.24 -17.41 -38.80
CA GLU A 64 -18.05 -18.01 -37.49
C GLU A 64 -16.67 -18.69 -37.42
N LEU A 65 -15.96 -18.48 -36.28
CA LEU A 65 -14.71 -19.19 -36.05
C LEU A 65 -15.02 -20.67 -35.80
N THR A 66 -14.21 -21.54 -36.36
CA THR A 66 -14.32 -22.99 -36.11
C THR A 66 -14.14 -23.23 -34.62
N PRO A 67 -15.08 -23.86 -33.91
CA PRO A 67 -14.94 -24.12 -32.49
C PRO A 67 -13.70 -24.98 -32.25
N THR A 68 -12.82 -24.50 -31.38
CA THR A 68 -11.73 -25.33 -30.85
C THR A 68 -12.37 -26.50 -30.07
N PRO A 69 -11.92 -27.75 -30.24
CA PRO A 69 -12.43 -28.85 -29.42
C PRO A 69 -12.34 -28.50 -27.93
N PRO A 70 -13.34 -28.87 -27.11
CA PRO A 70 -13.34 -28.54 -25.70
C PRO A 70 -12.11 -29.17 -25.03
N PHE A 71 -11.16 -28.34 -24.67
CA PHE A 71 -9.99 -28.74 -23.89
C PHE A 71 -10.32 -28.61 -22.42
N CYS A 72 -10.37 -29.71 -21.69
CA CYS A 72 -10.53 -29.72 -20.26
C CYS A 72 -9.14 -29.48 -19.62
N ASN A 73 -8.89 -28.27 -19.13
CA ASN A 73 -7.69 -28.00 -18.37
C ASN A 73 -7.87 -28.54 -16.94
N PRO A 74 -7.06 -29.53 -16.50
CA PRO A 74 -7.22 -30.13 -15.18
C PRO A 74 -7.15 -29.16 -14.02
N LYS A 75 -6.38 -28.05 -14.16
CA LYS A 75 -6.30 -27.01 -13.13
C LYS A 75 -7.61 -26.23 -13.01
N PHE A 76 -8.30 -25.98 -14.12
CA PHE A 76 -9.63 -25.35 -14.10
C PHE A 76 -10.69 -26.28 -13.51
N ALA A 77 -10.66 -27.57 -13.84
CA ALA A 77 -11.55 -28.55 -13.26
C ALA A 77 -11.41 -28.59 -11.72
N LEU A 78 -10.17 -28.67 -11.22
CA LEU A 78 -9.87 -28.66 -9.78
C LEU A 78 -10.34 -27.38 -9.11
N LEU A 79 -10.14 -26.22 -9.77
CA LEU A 79 -10.59 -24.92 -9.26
C LEU A 79 -12.12 -24.83 -9.20
N PHE A 80 -12.80 -25.39 -10.19
CA PHE A 80 -14.26 -25.46 -10.22
C PHE A 80 -14.81 -26.32 -9.10
N ASP A 81 -14.23 -27.49 -8.83
CA ASP A 81 -14.67 -28.38 -7.75
C ASP A 81 -14.45 -27.74 -6.38
N ARG A 82 -13.28 -27.11 -6.15
CA ARG A 82 -13.02 -26.36 -4.92
C ARG A 82 -14.01 -25.20 -4.72
N SER A 83 -14.33 -24.47 -5.78
CA SER A 83 -15.31 -23.38 -5.71
C SER A 83 -16.72 -23.90 -5.44
N LYS A 84 -17.07 -25.06 -5.95
CA LYS A 84 -18.36 -25.74 -5.68
C LYS A 84 -18.47 -26.16 -4.22
N GLU A 85 -17.44 -26.77 -3.63
CA GLU A 85 -17.41 -27.16 -2.22
C GLU A 85 -17.55 -25.95 -1.30
N LYS A 86 -16.88 -24.84 -1.63
CA LYS A 86 -16.94 -23.58 -0.91
C LYS A 86 -18.37 -22.99 -0.91
N VAL A 87 -19.05 -23.03 -2.03
CA VAL A 87 -20.45 -22.57 -2.16
C VAL A 87 -21.39 -23.43 -1.30
N VAL A 88 -21.23 -24.75 -1.33
CA VAL A 88 -22.04 -25.69 -0.51
C VAL A 88 -21.83 -25.42 0.99
N GLY A 89 -20.59 -25.22 1.43
CA GLY A 89 -20.27 -24.85 2.82
C GLY A 89 -20.90 -23.52 3.23
N SER A 90 -20.82 -22.51 2.35
CA SER A 90 -21.43 -21.20 2.55
C SER A 90 -22.96 -21.28 2.67
N MET A 91 -23.61 -22.11 1.85
CA MET A 91 -25.07 -22.30 1.91
C MET A 91 -25.53 -22.91 3.22
N ARG A 92 -24.80 -23.89 3.79
CA ARG A 92 -25.12 -24.49 5.11
C ARG A 92 -25.04 -23.44 6.24
N ASN A 93 -24.03 -22.57 6.22
CA ASN A 93 -23.89 -21.50 7.20
C ASN A 93 -24.97 -20.43 7.04
N LYS A 94 -25.36 -20.12 5.79
CA LYS A 94 -26.45 -19.20 5.49
C LYS A 94 -27.78 -19.73 6.04
N LYS A 95 -28.10 -20.99 5.81
CA LYS A 95 -29.35 -21.62 6.34
C LYS A 95 -29.45 -21.51 7.86
N ARG A 96 -28.35 -21.71 8.59
CA ARG A 96 -28.30 -21.59 10.07
C ARG A 96 -28.50 -20.14 10.57
N ARG A 97 -28.01 -19.11 9.78
CA ARG A 97 -28.27 -17.69 10.07
C ARG A 97 -29.72 -17.32 9.79
N MET A 98 -30.30 -17.86 8.74
CA MET A 98 -31.68 -17.66 8.32
C MET A 98 -32.68 -18.17 9.33
N GLU A 99 -32.45 -19.35 9.92
CA GLU A 99 -33.29 -19.91 11.00
C GLU A 99 -33.33 -19.01 12.24
N LYS A 100 -32.24 -18.28 12.55
CA LYS A 100 -32.20 -17.31 13.67
C LYS A 100 -32.89 -15.99 13.34
N ALA A 101 -32.74 -15.49 12.10
CA ALA A 101 -33.33 -14.23 11.67
C ALA A 101 -34.87 -14.33 11.53
N SER A 102 -35.40 -15.47 11.14
CA SER A 102 -36.86 -15.65 11.04
C SER A 102 -37.54 -15.65 12.41
N ALA A 103 -36.85 -16.01 13.47
CA ALA A 103 -37.39 -16.00 14.84
C ALA A 103 -37.77 -14.58 15.33
N VAL A 104 -37.12 -13.52 14.80
CA VAL A 104 -37.47 -12.13 15.12
C VAL A 104 -38.87 -11.75 14.61
N LEU A 105 -39.33 -12.37 13.53
CA LEU A 105 -40.63 -12.12 12.96
C LEU A 105 -41.76 -12.94 13.59
N ASP A 106 -41.45 -13.96 14.39
CA ASP A 106 -42.47 -14.86 14.99
C ASP A 106 -43.54 -14.14 15.84
N PRO A 107 -43.18 -13.12 16.67
CA PRO A 107 -44.19 -12.35 17.42
C PRO A 107 -45.14 -11.58 16.49
N TRP A 108 -44.61 -11.03 15.41
CA TRP A 108 -45.36 -10.24 14.44
C TRP A 108 -46.24 -11.10 13.56
N LYS A 109 -45.75 -12.27 13.12
CA LYS A 109 -46.55 -13.26 12.41
C LYS A 109 -47.76 -13.72 13.24
N ARG A 110 -47.58 -13.97 14.54
CA ARG A 110 -48.64 -14.37 15.43
C ARG A 110 -49.66 -13.28 15.72
N SER A 111 -49.22 -12.01 15.78
CA SER A 111 -50.10 -10.87 16.05
C SER A 111 -50.80 -10.35 14.79
N GLY A 112 -50.37 -10.73 13.60
CA GLY A 112 -50.85 -10.21 12.31
C GLY A 112 -50.57 -8.72 12.09
N LYS A 113 -49.64 -8.14 12.88
CA LYS A 113 -49.26 -6.71 12.78
C LYS A 113 -47.91 -6.58 12.10
N THR A 114 -47.71 -5.48 11.37
CA THR A 114 -46.43 -5.12 10.81
C THR A 114 -45.56 -4.41 11.86
N PRO A 115 -44.28 -4.76 11.98
CA PRO A 115 -43.35 -4.02 12.84
C PRO A 115 -43.37 -2.52 12.53
N PRO A 116 -43.40 -1.63 13.54
CA PRO A 116 -43.40 -0.17 13.32
C PRO A 116 -42.31 0.33 12.40
N THR A 117 -41.09 -0.20 12.53
CA THR A 117 -39.96 0.15 11.63
C THR A 117 -40.25 -0.19 10.17
N VAL A 118 -40.79 -1.40 9.91
CA VAL A 118 -41.15 -1.81 8.54
C VAL A 118 -42.32 -1.01 8.03
N GLN A 119 -43.30 -0.71 8.88
CA GLN A 119 -44.47 0.11 8.54
C GLN A 119 -44.06 1.52 8.15
N SER A 120 -43.11 2.12 8.85
CA SER A 120 -42.57 3.46 8.53
C SER A 120 -41.94 3.47 7.13
N LEU A 121 -41.13 2.46 6.77
CA LEU A 121 -40.56 2.34 5.42
C LEU A 121 -41.64 2.12 4.36
N MET A 122 -42.70 1.35 4.65
CA MET A 122 -43.82 1.13 3.75
C MET A 122 -44.64 2.44 3.54
N ASN A 123 -44.70 3.32 4.54
CA ASN A 123 -45.28 4.64 4.44
C ASN A 123 -44.41 5.66 3.69
N GLY A 124 -43.16 5.32 3.39
CA GLY A 124 -42.18 6.25 2.78
C GLY A 124 -41.55 7.20 3.79
N GLU A 125 -41.52 6.81 5.08
CA GLU A 125 -40.96 7.59 6.19
C GLU A 125 -39.65 7.02 6.66
N ASN A 126 -38.81 7.86 7.28
CA ASN A 126 -37.54 7.45 7.89
C ASN A 126 -36.56 6.73 6.94
N ILE A 127 -36.62 7.05 5.65
CA ILE A 127 -35.76 6.46 4.61
C ILE A 127 -34.44 7.21 4.56
N ALA A 128 -33.32 6.49 4.50
CA ALA A 128 -32.00 7.06 4.29
C ALA A 128 -31.88 7.70 2.89
N GLU A 129 -31.21 8.85 2.77
CA GLU A 129 -31.01 9.54 1.49
C GLU A 129 -30.30 8.66 0.44
N SER A 130 -29.47 7.74 0.88
CA SER A 130 -28.77 6.76 0.01
C SER A 130 -29.62 5.56 -0.41
N ALA A 131 -30.84 5.40 0.14
CA ALA A 131 -31.70 4.25 -0.12
C ALA A 131 -32.49 4.41 -1.43
N GLY A 132 -32.02 3.74 -2.48
CA GLY A 132 -32.74 3.72 -3.77
C GLY A 132 -34.02 2.88 -3.71
N PHE A 133 -35.03 3.26 -4.53
CA PHE A 133 -36.35 2.60 -4.57
C PHE A 133 -36.27 1.08 -4.79
N GLN A 134 -35.37 0.62 -5.66
CA GLN A 134 -35.20 -0.82 -5.91
C GLN A 134 -34.79 -1.59 -4.68
N SER A 135 -33.89 -1.03 -3.84
CA SER A 135 -33.43 -1.66 -2.61
C SER A 135 -34.56 -1.72 -1.58
N LEU A 136 -35.36 -0.66 -1.45
CA LEU A 136 -36.55 -0.64 -0.60
C LEU A 136 -37.58 -1.66 -1.06
N ALA A 137 -37.93 -1.68 -2.34
CA ALA A 137 -38.89 -2.63 -2.91
C ALA A 137 -38.45 -4.09 -2.69
N MET A 138 -37.15 -4.37 -2.85
CA MET A 138 -36.61 -5.70 -2.66
C MET A 138 -36.70 -6.16 -1.18
N GLN A 139 -36.26 -5.33 -0.24
CA GLN A 139 -36.23 -5.72 1.19
C GLN A 139 -37.65 -5.81 1.77
N LEU A 140 -38.55 -4.91 1.37
CA LEU A 140 -39.95 -4.95 1.78
C LEU A 140 -40.70 -6.15 1.17
N ALA A 141 -40.38 -6.55 -0.07
CA ALA A 141 -40.93 -7.75 -0.68
C ALA A 141 -40.46 -9.04 0.04
N ILE A 142 -39.18 -9.09 0.45
CA ILE A 142 -38.65 -10.20 1.28
C ILE A 142 -39.42 -10.29 2.61
N TYR A 143 -39.65 -9.14 3.26
CA TYR A 143 -40.44 -9.11 4.48
C TYR A 143 -41.86 -9.63 4.21
N ALA A 144 -42.57 -9.11 3.23
CA ALA A 144 -43.96 -9.44 2.90
C ALA A 144 -44.10 -10.93 2.61
N THR A 145 -43.24 -11.52 1.79
CA THR A 145 -43.25 -12.98 1.52
C THR A 145 -42.90 -13.80 2.77
N SER A 146 -41.99 -13.32 3.60
CA SER A 146 -41.61 -14.02 4.86
C SER A 146 -42.74 -14.07 5.90
N VAL A 147 -43.62 -13.05 5.93
CA VAL A 147 -44.77 -13.04 6.84
C VAL A 147 -46.06 -13.58 6.22
N GLY A 148 -46.03 -13.98 4.95
CA GLY A 148 -47.20 -14.52 4.22
C GLY A 148 -48.22 -13.45 3.81
N MET A 149 -47.81 -12.20 3.65
CA MET A 149 -48.65 -11.12 3.14
C MET A 149 -49.02 -11.40 1.67
N SER A 150 -50.27 -11.16 1.27
CA SER A 150 -50.61 -11.30 -0.14
C SER A 150 -50.02 -10.23 -1.00
N ARG A 151 -49.78 -10.53 -2.30
CA ARG A 151 -49.23 -9.60 -3.28
C ARG A 151 -49.93 -8.25 -3.29
N GLN A 152 -51.27 -8.26 -3.36
CA GLN A 152 -52.06 -7.03 -3.38
C GLN A 152 -51.97 -6.32 -2.01
N GLY A 153 -52.05 -7.04 -0.90
CA GLY A 153 -51.90 -6.46 0.42
C GLY A 153 -50.55 -5.79 0.61
N PHE A 154 -49.48 -6.38 0.08
CA PHE A 154 -48.12 -5.76 0.08
C PHE A 154 -48.09 -4.46 -0.69
N ILE A 155 -48.59 -4.46 -1.94
CA ILE A 155 -48.62 -3.25 -2.79
C ILE A 155 -49.44 -2.13 -2.13
N ASP A 156 -50.57 -2.46 -1.54
CA ASP A 156 -51.46 -1.47 -0.87
C ASP A 156 -50.81 -0.95 0.42
N SER A 157 -50.12 -1.81 1.18
CA SER A 157 -49.38 -1.38 2.38
C SER A 157 -48.22 -0.44 2.05
N CYS A 158 -47.66 -0.51 0.84
CA CYS A 158 -46.59 0.37 0.36
C CYS A 158 -47.08 1.58 -0.41
N GLN A 159 -48.38 1.95 -0.32
CA GLN A 159 -48.94 3.09 -1.02
C GLN A 159 -48.19 4.39 -0.67
N GLY A 160 -47.95 4.65 0.62
CA GLY A 160 -47.20 5.82 1.09
C GLY A 160 -45.79 5.91 0.53
N LEU A 161 -45.07 4.78 0.48
CA LEU A 161 -43.73 4.70 -0.15
C LEU A 161 -43.81 5.07 -1.63
N CYS A 162 -44.83 4.60 -2.35
CA CYS A 162 -44.97 4.91 -3.77
C CYS A 162 -45.31 6.39 -4.03
N GLU A 163 -45.98 7.05 -3.10
CA GLU A 163 -46.36 8.47 -3.20
C GLU A 163 -45.21 9.39 -2.77
N ASN A 164 -44.55 9.08 -1.67
CA ASN A 164 -43.59 9.96 -1.02
C ASN A 164 -42.14 9.82 -1.52
N HIS A 165 -41.76 8.67 -2.13
CA HIS A 165 -40.40 8.47 -2.59
C HIS A 165 -40.07 9.32 -3.83
N VAL A 166 -39.02 10.13 -3.75
CA VAL A 166 -38.48 10.91 -4.86
C VAL A 166 -37.36 10.16 -5.54
N SER A 167 -37.42 9.97 -6.87
CA SER A 167 -36.40 9.33 -7.66
C SER A 167 -36.23 9.98 -9.01
N ASP A 168 -35.00 10.35 -9.36
CA ASP A 168 -34.63 10.89 -10.67
C ASP A 168 -34.54 9.80 -11.76
N SER A 169 -34.56 8.52 -11.37
CA SER A 169 -34.53 7.42 -12.31
C SER A 169 -35.80 7.30 -13.12
N TYR A 170 -35.69 7.29 -14.42
CA TYR A 170 -36.83 7.06 -15.37
C TYR A 170 -37.66 5.82 -15.03
N ARG A 171 -37.05 4.81 -14.41
CA ARG A 171 -37.74 3.58 -14.00
C ARG A 171 -38.71 3.75 -12.84
N TYR A 172 -38.49 4.74 -11.97
CA TYR A 172 -39.22 4.92 -10.73
C TYR A 172 -39.78 6.33 -10.54
N ASN A 173 -39.85 7.12 -11.60
CA ASN A 173 -40.23 8.52 -11.55
C ASN A 173 -41.74 8.75 -11.41
N THR A 174 -42.58 7.70 -11.49
CA THR A 174 -44.05 7.81 -11.29
C THR A 174 -44.52 6.78 -10.27
N THR A 175 -45.62 7.12 -9.55
CA THR A 175 -46.26 6.24 -8.59
C THR A 175 -46.71 4.92 -9.24
N ALA A 176 -47.21 4.94 -10.46
CA ALA A 176 -47.60 3.73 -11.18
C ALA A 176 -46.43 2.78 -11.44
N LYS A 177 -45.29 3.31 -11.91
CA LYS A 177 -44.07 2.49 -12.13
C LYS A 177 -43.54 1.93 -10.83
N ARG A 178 -43.63 2.66 -9.72
CA ARG A 178 -43.20 2.18 -8.40
C ARG A 178 -44.09 1.05 -7.90
N ARG A 179 -45.41 1.15 -8.08
CA ARG A 179 -46.37 0.05 -7.76
C ARG A 179 -46.10 -1.20 -8.62
N GLU A 180 -45.85 -1.02 -9.91
CA GLU A 180 -45.46 -2.14 -10.81
C GLU A 180 -44.19 -2.82 -10.35
N GLU A 181 -43.17 -2.06 -9.94
CA GLU A 181 -41.89 -2.61 -9.45
C GLU A 181 -42.07 -3.36 -8.13
N LEU A 182 -42.87 -2.89 -7.19
CA LEU A 182 -43.21 -3.62 -5.98
C LEU A 182 -43.86 -4.96 -6.30
N GLY A 183 -44.83 -5.00 -7.21
CA GLY A 183 -45.43 -6.25 -7.66
C GLY A 183 -44.41 -7.20 -8.29
N ARG A 184 -43.56 -6.67 -9.15
CA ARG A 184 -42.48 -7.45 -9.80
C ARG A 184 -41.48 -8.01 -8.78
N MET A 185 -41.11 -7.24 -7.76
CA MET A 185 -40.23 -7.72 -6.68
C MET A 185 -40.89 -8.77 -5.82
N TYR A 186 -42.18 -8.60 -5.50
CA TYR A 186 -42.93 -9.63 -4.76
C TYR A 186 -42.97 -10.94 -5.54
N ASP A 187 -43.37 -10.91 -6.81
CA ASP A 187 -43.44 -12.10 -7.68
C ASP A 187 -42.09 -12.80 -7.80
N TYR A 188 -41.00 -12.01 -7.82
CA TYR A 188 -39.64 -12.52 -7.85
C TYR A 188 -39.25 -13.21 -6.53
N MET A 189 -39.61 -12.64 -5.38
CA MET A 189 -39.29 -13.21 -4.07
C MET A 189 -40.15 -14.45 -3.77
N GLU A 190 -41.40 -14.49 -4.20
CA GLU A 190 -42.29 -15.63 -4.02
C GLU A 190 -41.79 -16.87 -4.78
N GLN A 191 -41.18 -16.68 -5.95
CA GLN A 191 -40.64 -17.76 -6.78
C GLN A 191 -39.28 -18.30 -6.31
N ASP A 192 -38.56 -17.58 -5.49
CA ASP A 192 -37.20 -17.93 -5.09
C ASP A 192 -37.07 -18.16 -3.59
N VAL A 193 -37.12 -19.43 -3.20
CA VAL A 193 -37.05 -19.96 -1.81
C VAL A 193 -35.78 -19.54 -1.04
N LEU A 194 -34.91 -18.74 -1.63
CA LEU A 194 -33.57 -18.42 -1.08
C LEU A 194 -33.49 -17.07 -0.37
N TYR A 195 -34.52 -16.28 -0.35
CA TYR A 195 -34.53 -14.97 0.31
C TYR A 195 -35.40 -15.01 1.56
N ASP A 196 -34.74 -15.14 2.72
CA ASP A 196 -35.39 -14.94 4.00
C ASP A 196 -35.09 -13.54 4.54
N PHE A 197 -36.00 -13.09 5.41
CA PHE A 197 -35.89 -11.78 6.04
C PHE A 197 -34.62 -11.71 6.92
N ASP A 198 -33.87 -10.60 6.75
CA ASP A 198 -32.73 -10.24 7.59
C ASP A 198 -32.90 -8.79 8.04
N VAL A 199 -32.71 -8.53 9.32
CA VAL A 199 -32.86 -7.21 9.93
C VAL A 199 -31.81 -6.22 9.46
N GLY A 200 -30.56 -6.69 9.24
CA GLY A 200 -29.44 -5.83 8.86
C GLY A 200 -29.65 -5.01 7.59
N PRO A 201 -30.16 -5.58 6.47
CA PRO A 201 -30.52 -4.82 5.29
C PRO A 201 -31.62 -3.78 5.53
N ILE A 202 -32.62 -4.06 6.36
CA ILE A 202 -33.70 -3.10 6.71
C ILE A 202 -33.12 -1.91 7.46
N VAL A 203 -32.27 -2.14 8.45
CA VAL A 203 -31.64 -1.06 9.24
C VAL A 203 -30.83 -0.12 8.36
N ARG A 204 -30.15 -0.63 7.34
CA ARG A 204 -29.39 0.19 6.39
C ARG A 204 -30.25 1.10 5.49
N LEU A 205 -31.53 0.82 5.39
CA LEU A 205 -32.47 1.65 4.63
C LEU A 205 -33.10 2.76 5.48
N LEU A 206 -32.89 2.72 6.79
CA LEU A 206 -33.39 3.74 7.71
C LEU A 206 -32.48 4.96 7.75
N LYS A 207 -33.09 6.10 7.95
CA LYS A 207 -32.38 7.34 8.24
C LYS A 207 -31.52 7.19 9.50
N PRO A 208 -30.26 7.67 9.54
CA PRO A 208 -29.45 7.63 10.75
C PRO A 208 -30.18 8.20 11.97
N GLY A 209 -30.09 7.49 13.10
CA GLY A 209 -30.80 7.87 14.33
C GLY A 209 -32.26 7.35 14.42
N THR A 210 -32.75 6.59 13.44
CA THR A 210 -34.08 5.98 13.52
C THR A 210 -34.02 4.67 14.33
N SER A 211 -34.85 4.56 15.37
CA SER A 211 -34.95 3.37 16.21
C SER A 211 -35.53 2.16 15.44
N ALA A 212 -34.96 0.98 15.69
CA ALA A 212 -35.45 -0.31 15.18
C ALA A 212 -35.60 -1.35 16.30
N HIS A 213 -35.98 -0.92 17.52
CA HIS A 213 -36.16 -1.78 18.68
C HIS A 213 -37.18 -2.88 18.45
N ASP A 214 -38.22 -2.61 17.68
CA ASP A 214 -39.26 -3.55 17.30
C ASP A 214 -38.74 -4.74 16.45
N LEU A 215 -37.57 -4.57 15.83
CA LEU A 215 -36.87 -5.63 15.11
C LEU A 215 -35.71 -6.24 15.91
N GLY A 216 -35.63 -5.94 17.21
CA GLY A 216 -34.59 -6.47 18.10
C GLY A 216 -33.24 -5.77 17.96
N VAL A 217 -33.20 -4.60 17.32
CA VAL A 217 -32.02 -3.72 17.25
C VAL A 217 -32.09 -2.75 18.42
N LEU A 218 -31.11 -2.81 19.30
CA LEU A 218 -31.00 -1.86 20.40
C LEU A 218 -30.40 -0.55 19.89
N ASP A 219 -31.07 0.57 20.13
CA ASP A 219 -30.58 1.89 19.76
C ASP A 219 -29.30 2.23 20.56
N HIS A 220 -28.32 2.68 19.86
CA HIS A 220 -27.17 3.36 20.40
C HIS A 220 -27.40 4.87 20.32
N GLU A 221 -28.31 5.39 21.13
CA GLU A 221 -28.34 6.81 21.46
C GLU A 221 -29.11 7.04 22.76
N ASP A 222 -28.37 7.25 23.81
CA ASP A 222 -28.71 8.27 24.78
C ASP A 222 -27.43 9.01 25.13
N HIS A 223 -27.35 10.24 24.64
CA HIS A 223 -26.46 11.25 25.14
C HIS A 223 -26.90 11.61 26.56
N GLU A 224 -26.56 10.76 27.50
CA GLU A 224 -26.49 11.19 28.89
C GLU A 224 -25.05 11.52 29.24
N ASP A 225 -24.91 12.64 29.90
CA ASP A 225 -23.70 13.28 30.39
C ASP A 225 -22.57 12.28 30.71
N LYS A 226 -21.44 12.43 30.04
CA LYS A 226 -20.20 11.73 30.39
C LYS A 226 -19.89 12.05 31.84
N PRO A 227 -19.86 11.08 32.77
CA PRO A 227 -19.30 11.35 34.07
C PRO A 227 -17.82 11.73 33.86
N GLU A 228 -17.41 12.89 34.31
CA GLU A 228 -16.00 13.27 34.37
C GLU A 228 -15.26 12.18 35.12
N ILE A 229 -14.28 11.55 34.44
CA ILE A 229 -13.37 10.60 35.08
C ILE A 229 -12.48 11.44 36.02
N GLN A 230 -12.78 11.44 37.29
CA GLN A 230 -11.91 12.05 38.30
C GLN A 230 -10.85 11.03 38.69
N GLU A 231 -9.62 11.32 38.34
CA GLU A 231 -8.47 10.61 38.89
C GLU A 231 -8.14 11.24 40.25
N THR A 232 -8.31 10.46 41.32
CA THR A 232 -7.78 10.82 42.64
C THR A 232 -6.47 10.06 42.85
N VAL A 233 -5.41 10.82 43.09
CA VAL A 233 -4.11 10.27 43.47
C VAL A 233 -4.03 10.35 45.00
N ASP A 234 -3.87 9.21 45.66
CA ASP A 234 -3.67 9.19 47.11
C ASP A 234 -2.22 9.59 47.50
N GLU A 235 -1.97 9.74 48.79
CA GLU A 235 -0.66 10.16 49.30
C GLU A 235 0.48 9.18 48.98
N ASP A 236 0.16 7.95 48.60
CA ASP A 236 1.12 6.93 48.20
C ASP A 236 1.31 6.84 46.64
N GLY A 237 0.73 7.76 45.87
CA GLY A 237 0.85 7.85 44.42
C GLY A 237 0.01 6.78 43.67
N VAL A 238 -0.96 6.16 44.33
CA VAL A 238 -1.89 5.21 43.73
C VAL A 238 -3.03 6.00 43.05
N VAL A 239 -3.13 5.91 41.75
CA VAL A 239 -4.21 6.51 40.98
C VAL A 239 -5.45 5.63 41.08
N THR A 240 -6.46 6.07 41.84
CA THR A 240 -7.79 5.49 41.88
C THR A 240 -8.71 6.26 40.92
N THR A 241 -9.30 5.56 39.96
CA THR A 241 -10.33 6.12 39.06
C THR A 241 -11.69 5.66 39.55
N ASN A 242 -12.70 6.54 39.52
CA ASN A 242 -14.09 6.19 39.73
C ASN A 242 -14.71 5.66 38.40
N GLU A 243 -14.00 4.76 37.68
CA GLU A 243 -14.62 4.06 36.56
C GLU A 243 -15.89 3.36 37.06
N PRO A 244 -17.05 3.58 36.42
CA PRO A 244 -18.26 2.84 36.81
C PRO A 244 -17.98 1.36 36.72
N VAL A 245 -18.34 0.63 37.78
CA VAL A 245 -18.26 -0.84 37.80
C VAL A 245 -19.02 -1.33 36.58
N PHE A 246 -18.27 -1.86 35.63
CA PHE A 246 -18.83 -2.34 34.37
C PHE A 246 -19.89 -3.38 34.67
N ASP A 247 -21.14 -3.14 34.29
CA ASP A 247 -22.23 -4.08 34.51
C ASP A 247 -21.92 -5.36 33.74
N ALA A 248 -21.40 -6.35 34.46
CA ALA A 248 -20.99 -7.66 33.95
C ALA A 248 -22.10 -8.42 33.20
N MET A 249 -23.36 -7.93 33.29
CA MET A 249 -24.52 -8.53 32.68
C MET A 249 -24.78 -8.07 31.23
N ARG A 250 -24.16 -6.98 30.75
CA ARG A 250 -24.32 -6.52 29.37
C ARG A 250 -23.27 -7.15 28.47
N GLY A 251 -23.62 -8.20 27.79
CA GLY A 251 -22.85 -8.77 26.69
C GLY A 251 -21.81 -9.81 27.05
N LEU A 252 -21.49 -10.03 28.30
CA LEU A 252 -20.52 -11.04 28.71
C LEU A 252 -21.14 -12.45 28.65
N ARG A 253 -20.99 -13.01 27.50
CA ARG A 253 -21.30 -14.43 27.28
C ARG A 253 -20.43 -15.25 28.24
N LYS A 254 -21.07 -15.92 29.23
CA LYS A 254 -20.45 -16.96 30.07
C LYS A 254 -19.64 -16.51 31.30
N GLY A 255 -19.98 -15.39 31.91
CA GLY A 255 -19.50 -15.04 33.25
C GLY A 255 -18.05 -14.51 33.32
N PHE A 256 -17.39 -14.24 32.18
CA PHE A 256 -16.06 -13.59 32.19
C PHE A 256 -16.21 -12.07 32.40
N PHE A 257 -15.39 -11.51 33.28
CA PHE A 257 -15.35 -10.08 33.56
C PHE A 257 -13.94 -9.63 33.98
N MET A 258 -13.69 -8.33 33.93
CA MET A 258 -12.46 -7.68 34.35
C MET A 258 -12.81 -6.52 35.29
N ASN A 259 -12.21 -6.52 36.48
CA ASN A 259 -12.35 -5.47 37.48
C ASN A 259 -10.97 -4.88 37.85
N SER A 260 -10.87 -4.10 38.95
CA SER A 260 -9.62 -3.53 39.45
C SER A 260 -8.55 -4.56 39.80
N ASP A 261 -8.95 -5.76 40.19
CA ASP A 261 -8.09 -6.80 40.77
C ASP A 261 -7.60 -7.81 39.73
N GLY A 262 -8.23 -7.86 38.55
CA GLY A 262 -7.85 -8.78 37.49
C GLY A 262 -8.98 -9.20 36.56
N MET A 263 -8.77 -10.31 35.89
CA MET A 263 -9.74 -10.99 35.03
C MET A 263 -10.25 -12.23 35.71
N PHE A 264 -11.55 -12.40 35.73
CA PHE A 264 -12.25 -13.47 36.44
C PHE A 264 -13.31 -14.14 35.57
N LYS A 265 -13.67 -15.37 35.95
CA LYS A 265 -14.80 -16.10 35.40
C LYS A 265 -15.73 -16.53 36.53
N ARG A 266 -17.01 -16.24 36.40
CA ARG A 266 -18.03 -16.70 37.34
C ARG A 266 -18.44 -18.12 37.02
N VAL A 267 -18.27 -19.00 37.98
CA VAL A 267 -18.70 -20.43 37.93
C VAL A 267 -19.63 -20.70 39.12
N GLY A 268 -20.94 -20.73 38.85
CA GLY A 268 -21.94 -20.71 39.92
C GLY A 268 -21.83 -19.41 40.72
N ASP A 269 -21.67 -19.52 42.04
CA ASP A 269 -21.53 -18.38 42.95
C ASP A 269 -20.08 -18.00 43.26
N LYS A 270 -19.10 -18.59 42.57
CA LYS A 270 -17.67 -18.33 42.78
C LYS A 270 -17.03 -17.65 41.60
N ASP A 271 -16.17 -16.70 41.87
CA ASP A 271 -15.34 -16.03 40.88
C ASP A 271 -13.95 -16.70 40.82
N GLU A 272 -13.67 -17.35 39.72
CA GLU A 272 -12.39 -18.01 39.47
C GLU A 272 -11.42 -17.05 38.77
N PRO A 273 -10.18 -16.84 39.29
CA PRO A 273 -9.22 -15.92 38.66
C PRO A 273 -8.66 -16.49 37.38
N ILE A 274 -8.68 -15.67 36.34
CA ILE A 274 -8.08 -15.95 35.01
C ILE A 274 -6.72 -15.30 34.88
N SER A 275 -6.57 -14.04 35.34
CA SER A 275 -5.31 -13.30 35.33
C SER A 275 -5.36 -12.16 36.33
N ARG A 276 -4.19 -11.82 36.91
CA ARG A 276 -4.05 -10.61 37.75
C ARG A 276 -3.88 -9.32 36.92
N ALA A 277 -3.81 -9.44 35.60
CA ALA A 277 -3.69 -8.29 34.73
C ALA A 277 -5.03 -7.58 34.54
N VAL A 278 -4.97 -6.26 34.48
CA VAL A 278 -6.08 -5.37 34.13
C VAL A 278 -5.66 -4.56 32.93
N LEU A 279 -6.53 -4.44 31.94
CA LEU A 279 -6.27 -3.66 30.71
C LEU A 279 -7.08 -2.35 30.79
N ARG A 280 -6.38 -1.22 30.78
CA ARG A 280 -6.97 0.12 30.89
C ARG A 280 -6.54 1.01 29.72
N ASN A 281 -7.18 2.16 29.56
CA ASN A 281 -6.86 3.15 28.52
C ASN A 281 -6.81 2.50 27.14
N VAL A 282 -7.87 1.76 26.82
CA VAL A 282 -7.96 0.97 25.60
C VAL A 282 -8.32 1.88 24.43
N GLU A 283 -7.52 1.87 23.40
CA GLU A 283 -7.73 2.61 22.16
C GLU A 283 -7.71 1.63 21.00
N ALA A 284 -8.70 1.72 20.11
CA ALA A 284 -8.71 0.92 18.87
C ALA A 284 -7.79 1.55 17.84
N PHE A 285 -6.97 0.76 17.17
CA PHE A 285 -6.22 1.25 16.03
C PHE A 285 -6.71 0.64 14.72
N ILE A 286 -6.71 1.50 13.72
CA ILE A 286 -7.21 1.24 12.37
C ILE A 286 -6.02 1.39 11.43
N ASP A 287 -5.85 0.45 10.53
CA ASP A 287 -4.84 0.56 9.49
C ASP A 287 -5.22 1.68 8.50
N VAL A 288 -4.31 2.61 8.28
CA VAL A 288 -4.59 3.82 7.49
C VAL A 288 -4.81 3.53 6.01
N GLU A 289 -4.16 2.49 5.48
CA GLU A 289 -4.27 2.13 4.06
C GLU A 289 -5.55 1.33 3.78
N SER A 290 -5.81 0.30 4.59
CA SER A 290 -6.97 -0.59 4.39
C SER A 290 -8.24 -0.07 5.05
N LYS A 291 -8.13 0.90 5.96
CA LYS A 291 -9.20 1.40 6.85
C LYS A 291 -9.88 0.30 7.68
N ASN A 292 -9.22 -0.84 7.84
CA ASN A 292 -9.70 -1.97 8.63
C ASN A 292 -9.19 -1.89 10.07
N PHE A 293 -10.02 -2.39 10.99
CA PHE A 293 -9.59 -2.60 12.37
C PHE A 293 -8.37 -3.54 12.40
N SER A 294 -7.34 -3.13 13.11
CA SER A 294 -6.06 -3.85 13.18
C SER A 294 -5.72 -4.33 14.59
N GLY A 295 -6.31 -3.78 15.64
CA GLY A 295 -6.05 -4.19 17.00
C GLY A 295 -6.30 -3.11 18.05
N TYR A 296 -5.72 -3.29 19.25
CA TYR A 296 -5.85 -2.36 20.36
C TYR A 296 -4.52 -1.94 20.93
N GLU A 297 -4.41 -0.66 21.34
CA GLU A 297 -3.38 -0.15 22.24
C GLU A 297 -3.98 0.01 23.64
N PHE A 298 -3.25 -0.42 24.66
CA PHE A 298 -3.73 -0.35 26.06
C PHE A 298 -2.59 -0.39 27.08
N ASP A 299 -2.90 0.07 28.27
CA ASP A 299 -2.02 -0.06 29.43
C ASP A 299 -2.32 -1.38 30.16
N VAL A 300 -1.28 -2.11 30.55
CA VAL A 300 -1.37 -3.33 31.36
C VAL A 300 -1.01 -2.97 32.80
N PHE A 301 -1.93 -3.21 33.71
CA PHE A 301 -1.73 -3.08 35.15
C PHE A 301 -1.69 -4.46 35.78
N VAL A 302 -0.81 -4.62 36.77
CA VAL A 302 -0.72 -5.83 37.61
C VAL A 302 -0.60 -5.37 39.04
N ASP A 303 -1.50 -5.85 39.89
CA ASP A 303 -1.57 -5.47 41.31
C ASP A 303 -1.58 -3.93 41.50
N GLY A 304 -2.39 -3.24 40.68
CA GLY A 304 -2.55 -1.78 40.69
C GLY A 304 -1.40 -0.97 40.05
N LYS A 305 -0.29 -1.60 39.68
CA LYS A 305 0.85 -0.91 39.07
C LYS A 305 0.87 -1.08 37.56
N ARG A 306 1.08 0.00 36.81
CA ARG A 306 1.27 -0.04 35.35
C ARG A 306 2.61 -0.71 35.03
N VAL A 307 2.56 -1.85 34.36
CA VAL A 307 3.75 -2.64 33.98
C VAL A 307 4.17 -2.39 32.53
N ALA A 308 3.22 -2.07 31.64
CA ALA A 308 3.52 -1.82 30.25
C ALA A 308 2.39 -1.06 29.55
N ARG A 309 2.71 -0.35 28.47
CA ARG A 309 1.76 0.02 27.39
C ARG A 309 2.06 -0.84 26.19
N LYS A 310 1.05 -1.48 25.62
CA LYS A 310 1.20 -2.44 24.53
C LYS A 310 0.18 -2.19 23.43
N MET A 311 0.64 -2.40 22.20
CA MET A 311 -0.19 -2.45 21.00
C MET A 311 -0.23 -3.90 20.53
N LEU A 312 -1.43 -4.49 20.45
CA LEU A 312 -1.63 -5.86 19.99
C LEU A 312 -2.52 -5.90 18.76
N GLY A 313 -2.08 -6.67 17.76
CA GLY A 313 -2.89 -6.97 16.60
C GLY A 313 -4.12 -7.82 16.93
N ALA A 314 -5.16 -7.72 16.11
CA ALA A 314 -6.39 -8.47 16.25
C ALA A 314 -6.17 -9.99 16.28
N ASP A 315 -5.16 -10.48 15.57
CA ASP A 315 -4.76 -11.89 15.53
C ASP A 315 -4.22 -12.44 16.86
N THR A 316 -3.68 -11.58 17.74
CA THR A 316 -3.28 -11.99 19.09
C THR A 316 -4.49 -12.45 19.91
N PHE A 317 -5.64 -11.78 19.74
CA PHE A 317 -6.88 -12.14 20.40
C PHE A 317 -7.61 -13.32 19.74
N SER A 318 -7.09 -13.87 18.66
CA SER A 318 -7.72 -14.98 17.92
C SER A 318 -7.55 -16.34 18.61
N SER A 319 -6.63 -16.47 19.58
CA SER A 319 -6.44 -17.72 20.32
C SER A 319 -5.94 -17.51 21.74
N ALA A 320 -6.40 -18.38 22.65
CA ALA A 320 -5.95 -18.42 24.04
C ALA A 320 -4.43 -18.64 24.16
N ASN A 321 -3.85 -19.40 23.23
CA ASN A 321 -2.41 -19.66 23.26
C ASN A 321 -1.59 -18.38 22.95
N ASN A 322 -2.06 -17.53 22.04
CA ASN A 322 -1.42 -16.24 21.77
C ASN A 322 -1.52 -15.31 22.98
N MET A 323 -2.67 -15.29 23.65
CA MET A 323 -2.86 -14.52 24.90
C MET A 323 -1.95 -15.01 26.02
N ARG A 324 -1.79 -16.34 26.20
CA ARG A 324 -0.85 -16.90 27.17
C ARG A 324 0.59 -16.49 26.88
N LYS A 325 1.01 -16.51 25.61
CA LYS A 325 2.35 -16.04 25.21
C LYS A 325 2.55 -14.56 25.48
N PHE A 326 1.53 -13.75 25.19
CA PHE A 326 1.58 -12.31 25.45
C PHE A 326 1.75 -12.00 26.95
N PHE A 327 0.85 -12.54 27.78
CA PHE A 327 0.93 -12.33 29.23
C PHE A 327 2.17 -12.97 29.84
N GLY A 328 2.60 -14.14 29.34
CA GLY A 328 3.85 -14.79 29.75
C GLY A 328 5.08 -13.93 29.49
N GLY A 329 5.11 -13.19 28.40
CA GLY A 329 6.14 -12.20 28.10
C GLY A 329 6.19 -11.01 29.08
N LEU A 330 5.07 -10.77 29.80
CA LEU A 330 4.95 -9.79 30.88
C LEU A 330 5.11 -10.40 32.29
N GLN A 331 5.49 -11.67 32.37
CA GLN A 331 5.59 -12.46 33.61
C GLN A 331 4.24 -12.55 34.38
N VAL A 332 3.14 -12.54 33.65
CA VAL A 332 1.79 -12.66 34.21
C VAL A 332 1.13 -13.92 33.67
N SER A 333 0.44 -14.66 34.53
CA SER A 333 -0.32 -15.83 34.13
C SER A 333 -1.64 -15.44 33.49
N TYR A 334 -2.02 -16.13 32.39
CA TYR A 334 -3.35 -16.10 31.80
C TYR A 334 -3.87 -17.52 31.64
N GLN A 335 -4.95 -17.87 32.36
CA GLN A 335 -5.53 -19.23 32.40
C GLN A 335 -6.79 -19.36 31.55
N GLY A 336 -7.19 -18.30 30.83
CA GLY A 336 -8.37 -18.32 29.97
C GLY A 336 -8.25 -19.29 28.80
N GLY A 337 -9.39 -19.85 28.39
CA GLY A 337 -9.56 -20.59 27.14
C GLY A 337 -10.00 -19.69 25.99
N GLU A 338 -10.43 -20.31 24.88
CA GLU A 338 -10.87 -19.58 23.67
C GLU A 338 -12.13 -18.72 23.95
N GLN A 339 -13.00 -19.17 24.87
CA GLN A 339 -14.22 -18.44 25.21
C GLN A 339 -13.93 -17.17 26.02
N GLU A 340 -13.03 -17.27 27.00
CA GLU A 340 -12.61 -16.16 27.83
C GLU A 340 -11.77 -15.15 27.00
N THR A 341 -10.99 -15.64 26.04
CA THR A 341 -10.25 -14.78 25.09
C THR A 341 -11.20 -14.02 24.16
N SER A 342 -12.28 -14.67 23.69
CA SER A 342 -13.31 -13.98 22.90
C SER A 342 -14.08 -12.95 23.73
N ALA A 343 -14.40 -13.26 24.98
CA ALA A 343 -15.05 -12.32 25.90
C ALA A 343 -14.15 -11.12 26.23
N LEU A 344 -12.84 -11.33 26.37
CA LEU A 344 -11.88 -10.26 26.54
C LEU A 344 -11.85 -9.33 25.32
N LEU A 345 -11.91 -9.88 24.11
CA LEU A 345 -11.98 -9.08 22.88
C LEU A 345 -13.24 -8.19 22.87
N ASP A 346 -14.39 -8.71 23.29
CA ASP A 346 -15.63 -7.94 23.40
C ASP A 346 -15.51 -6.79 24.41
N ILE A 347 -14.87 -7.04 25.57
CA ILE A 347 -14.58 -5.99 26.58
C ILE A 347 -13.65 -4.92 26.01
N MET A 348 -12.59 -5.33 25.30
CA MET A 348 -11.66 -4.39 24.68
C MET A 348 -12.35 -3.53 23.62
N ALA A 349 -13.22 -4.14 22.81
CA ALA A 349 -14.01 -3.43 21.82
C ALA A 349 -14.92 -2.37 22.44
N GLU A 350 -15.54 -2.70 23.57
CA GLU A 350 -16.42 -1.76 24.27
C GLU A 350 -15.63 -0.62 24.96
N LYS A 351 -14.55 -0.95 25.65
CA LYS A 351 -13.66 0.08 26.24
C LYS A 351 -13.08 1.02 25.18
N ALA A 352 -12.75 0.50 23.99
CA ALA A 352 -12.22 1.30 22.90
C ALA A 352 -13.24 2.27 22.27
N LYS A 353 -14.55 2.04 22.42
CA LYS A 353 -15.59 2.99 21.94
C LYS A 353 -15.51 4.33 22.69
N ASN A 354 -15.10 4.30 23.96
CA ASN A 354 -14.92 5.48 24.79
C ASN A 354 -13.53 6.10 24.64
N GLY A 355 -12.58 5.40 24.04
CA GLY A 355 -11.25 5.87 23.67
C GLY A 355 -11.23 6.52 22.29
N GLY A 356 -10.21 7.33 22.03
CA GLY A 356 -9.97 7.88 20.69
C GLY A 356 -9.63 6.79 19.67
N ARG A 357 -9.79 7.12 18.37
CA ARG A 357 -9.27 6.31 17.29
C ARG A 357 -7.80 6.65 17.07
N ILE A 358 -6.95 5.62 16.95
CA ILE A 358 -5.56 5.76 16.54
C ILE A 358 -5.41 5.09 15.19
N TYR A 359 -4.75 5.76 14.28
CA TYR A 359 -4.41 5.14 13.00
C TYR A 359 -3.05 4.46 13.10
N SER A 360 -2.88 3.31 12.47
CA SER A 360 -1.62 2.59 12.41
C SER A 360 -1.08 2.55 11.00
N TYR A 361 0.25 2.60 10.89
CA TYR A 361 0.94 2.53 9.62
C TYR A 361 2.20 1.65 9.73
N PRO A 362 2.46 0.76 8.78
CA PRO A 362 3.52 -0.24 8.93
C PRO A 362 4.90 0.23 8.46
N ARG A 363 5.07 1.51 8.08
CA ARG A 363 6.32 2.05 7.52
C ARG A 363 6.75 3.31 8.24
N GLU A 364 8.05 3.50 8.31
CA GLU A 364 8.67 4.68 8.93
C GLU A 364 9.07 5.74 7.90
N GLY A 365 9.53 6.88 8.40
CA GLY A 365 10.11 7.98 7.64
C GLY A 365 9.12 9.11 7.36
N PHE A 366 9.50 9.97 6.42
CA PHE A 366 8.66 11.05 5.93
C PHE A 366 7.84 10.58 4.71
N PHE A 367 6.54 10.85 4.71
CA PHE A 367 5.65 10.50 3.60
C PHE A 367 4.37 11.33 3.59
N ILE A 368 3.62 11.26 2.50
CA ILE A 368 2.35 11.94 2.34
C ILE A 368 1.24 10.91 2.25
N ILE A 369 0.24 11.07 3.11
CA ILE A 369 -1.00 10.26 3.10
C ILE A 369 -2.21 11.15 2.88
N ASP A 370 -3.33 10.55 2.51
CA ASP A 370 -4.61 11.23 2.58
C ASP A 370 -5.13 11.21 4.01
N HIS A 371 -5.75 12.31 4.42
CA HIS A 371 -6.33 12.43 5.76
C HIS A 371 -7.29 11.26 6.01
N PRO A 372 -7.11 10.46 7.09
CA PRO A 372 -7.83 9.20 7.26
C PRO A 372 -9.35 9.37 7.46
N GLU A 373 -9.79 10.53 7.92
CA GLU A 373 -11.19 10.81 8.27
C GLU A 373 -11.92 11.66 7.23
N LYS A 374 -11.21 12.21 6.24
CA LYS A 374 -11.85 13.01 5.19
C LYS A 374 -12.30 12.13 4.03
N ALA A 375 -13.48 12.43 3.50
CA ALA A 375 -14.02 11.73 2.34
C ALA A 375 -13.25 12.08 1.06
N ASP A 376 -12.86 13.35 0.91
CA ASP A 376 -12.05 13.80 -0.22
C ASP A 376 -10.56 13.62 0.07
N PRO A 377 -9.76 13.23 -0.93
CA PRO A 377 -8.32 13.09 -0.78
C PRO A 377 -7.68 14.41 -0.33
N THR A 378 -7.29 14.51 0.92
CA THR A 378 -6.62 15.67 1.50
C THR A 378 -5.22 15.25 1.91
N PRO A 379 -4.18 15.63 1.15
CA PRO A 379 -2.82 15.21 1.43
C PRO A 379 -2.30 15.83 2.72
N VAL A 380 -1.71 15.01 3.56
CA VAL A 380 -1.07 15.38 4.84
C VAL A 380 0.35 14.85 4.83
N ALA A 381 1.31 15.72 5.06
CA ALA A 381 2.70 15.31 5.26
C ALA A 381 2.88 14.82 6.69
N VAL A 382 3.48 13.65 6.84
CA VAL A 382 3.73 13.01 8.13
C VAL A 382 5.16 12.51 8.23
N TYR A 383 5.69 12.53 9.46
CA TYR A 383 6.92 11.84 9.83
C TYR A 383 6.61 10.86 10.95
N LEU A 384 6.92 9.60 10.74
CA LEU A 384 6.56 8.51 11.65
C LEU A 384 7.78 7.64 11.93
N THR A 385 8.02 7.35 13.20
CA THR A 385 8.98 6.34 13.67
C THR A 385 8.35 5.54 14.80
N GLN A 386 9.10 4.59 15.38
CA GLN A 386 8.61 3.83 16.53
C GLN A 386 8.21 4.74 17.70
N ASP A 387 8.93 5.85 17.90
CA ASP A 387 8.79 6.73 19.06
C ASP A 387 8.18 8.09 18.74
N THR A 388 8.13 8.48 17.46
CA THR A 388 7.82 9.85 17.06
C THR A 388 6.73 9.86 15.99
N PHE A 389 5.77 10.75 16.14
CA PHE A 389 4.80 11.13 15.11
C PHE A 389 4.70 12.64 15.06
N GLU A 390 4.90 13.18 13.85
CA GLU A 390 4.63 14.58 13.51
C GLU A 390 3.84 14.65 12.20
N SER A 391 3.02 15.68 12.05
CA SER A 391 2.24 15.93 10.84
C SER A 391 2.24 17.41 10.47
N SER A 392 1.84 17.71 9.24
CA SER A 392 1.60 19.09 8.80
C SER A 392 0.35 19.73 9.45
N ILE A 393 -0.44 18.96 10.20
CA ILE A 393 -1.61 19.45 10.94
C ILE A 393 -1.18 19.75 12.37
N ASP A 394 -1.53 20.96 12.87
CA ASP A 394 -1.25 21.33 14.26
C ASP A 394 -2.02 20.41 15.22
N PRO A 395 -1.39 19.89 16.30
CA PRO A 395 -2.06 19.08 17.30
C PRO A 395 -3.29 19.73 17.97
N LYS A 396 -3.42 21.05 17.86
CA LYS A 396 -4.57 21.81 18.40
C LYS A 396 -5.71 21.94 17.38
N ASP A 397 -5.48 21.57 16.12
CA ASP A 397 -6.50 21.61 15.09
C ASP A 397 -7.52 20.49 15.31
N HIS A 398 -8.80 20.76 15.05
CA HIS A 398 -9.86 19.76 15.16
C HIS A 398 -9.68 18.61 14.15
N ASP A 399 -8.97 18.87 13.05
CA ASP A 399 -8.62 17.87 12.03
C ASP A 399 -7.38 17.03 12.42
N TYR A 400 -6.81 17.23 13.61
CA TYR A 400 -5.66 16.46 14.05
C TYR A 400 -6.03 15.00 14.29
N PHE A 401 -5.25 14.09 13.73
CA PHE A 401 -5.35 12.64 13.97
C PHE A 401 -4.04 12.09 14.54
N ARG A 402 -4.11 10.95 15.21
CA ARG A 402 -2.92 10.28 15.76
C ARG A 402 -2.56 9.08 14.89
N LEU A 403 -1.30 9.03 14.45
CA LEU A 403 -0.73 7.92 13.71
C LEU A 403 0.32 7.22 14.58
N ARG A 404 0.30 5.90 14.60
CA ARG A 404 1.28 5.07 15.31
C ARG A 404 1.99 4.14 14.35
N TYR A 405 3.29 4.03 14.50
CA TYR A 405 4.05 3.01 13.82
C TYR A 405 3.65 1.63 14.38
N ARG A 406 3.24 0.79 13.48
CA ARG A 406 3.01 -0.63 13.75
C ARG A 406 3.92 -1.42 12.83
N PRO A 407 4.99 -2.06 13.34
CA PRO A 407 5.78 -2.94 12.51
C PRO A 407 4.85 -4.02 11.94
N GLY A 408 4.79 -4.08 10.61
CA GLY A 408 4.16 -5.19 9.92
C GLY A 408 5.02 -6.45 10.09
N ASP A 409 4.95 -7.36 9.15
CA ASP A 409 5.90 -8.48 9.08
C ASP A 409 7.35 -8.02 8.80
N ALA A 410 7.51 -6.75 8.37
CA ALA A 410 8.79 -6.08 8.17
C ALA A 410 9.21 -5.38 9.46
N VAL A 411 10.17 -5.94 10.15
CA VAL A 411 10.87 -5.21 11.22
C VAL A 411 11.78 -4.17 10.55
N SER A 412 11.59 -2.88 10.89
CA SER A 412 12.53 -1.87 10.45
C SER A 412 13.95 -2.26 10.89
N THR A 413 14.83 -2.40 9.93
CA THR A 413 16.26 -2.68 10.20
C THR A 413 17.03 -1.40 10.54
N TYR A 414 16.36 -0.26 10.48
CA TYR A 414 16.95 1.05 10.71
C TYR A 414 16.28 1.72 11.91
N MET A 415 17.05 2.08 12.90
CA MET A 415 16.57 2.99 13.96
C MET A 415 16.79 4.42 13.45
N ILE A 416 15.79 4.96 12.77
CA ILE A 416 15.83 6.30 12.19
C ILE A 416 14.96 7.20 13.04
N ASP A 417 15.58 8.15 13.70
CA ASP A 417 14.86 9.23 14.35
C ASP A 417 15.60 10.55 14.13
N ILE A 418 15.31 11.17 12.99
CA ILE A 418 15.96 12.41 12.56
C ILE A 418 15.63 13.59 13.48
N HIS A 419 14.56 13.49 14.31
CA HIS A 419 14.26 14.51 15.31
C HIS A 419 15.32 14.62 16.41
N LYS A 420 16.01 13.51 16.68
CA LYS A 420 17.11 13.48 17.66
C LYS A 420 18.41 14.04 17.06
N ALA A 421 18.45 14.35 15.76
CA ALA A 421 19.56 15.05 15.16
C ALA A 421 19.63 16.49 15.67
N PRO A 422 20.84 17.10 15.75
CA PRO A 422 20.98 18.50 16.08
C PRO A 422 20.32 19.39 15.01
N ASP A 423 20.00 20.61 15.36
CA ASP A 423 19.61 21.62 14.39
C ASP A 423 20.87 22.12 13.65
N LEU A 424 20.69 22.49 12.39
CA LEU A 424 21.78 23.10 11.62
C LEU A 424 22.00 24.52 12.10
N THR A 425 23.25 24.85 12.43
CA THR A 425 23.66 26.14 12.99
C THR A 425 24.79 26.75 12.17
N PRO A 426 24.99 28.10 12.20
CA PRO A 426 26.02 28.77 11.40
C PRO A 426 27.45 28.31 11.68
N ASP A 427 27.75 27.78 12.84
CA ASP A 427 29.06 27.21 13.20
C ASP A 427 29.39 25.91 12.44
N MET A 428 28.41 25.27 11.80
CA MET A 428 28.60 24.08 10.96
C MET A 428 28.97 24.43 9.50
N LEU A 429 29.27 25.69 9.18
CA LEU A 429 29.55 26.18 7.82
C LEU A 429 30.62 25.34 7.12
N ASP A 430 31.76 25.10 7.78
CA ASP A 430 32.88 24.36 7.19
C ASP A 430 32.47 22.92 6.80
N SER A 431 31.66 22.27 7.63
CA SER A 431 31.14 20.93 7.33
C SER A 431 30.17 20.94 6.15
N VAL A 432 29.35 22.00 6.00
CA VAL A 432 28.50 22.17 4.81
C VAL A 432 29.34 22.41 3.57
N GLU A 433 30.40 23.23 3.64
CA GLU A 433 31.37 23.42 2.58
C GLU A 433 32.01 22.10 2.11
N ASP A 434 32.35 21.22 3.06
CA ASP A 434 32.94 19.92 2.75
C ASP A 434 31.97 19.01 1.96
N LEU A 435 30.65 19.16 2.13
CA LEU A 435 29.64 18.41 1.38
C LEU A 435 29.72 18.70 -0.15
N PHE A 436 30.20 19.88 -0.54
CA PHE A 436 30.41 20.24 -1.94
C PHE A 436 31.77 19.76 -2.48
N ASN A 437 32.70 19.36 -1.59
CA ASN A 437 34.10 19.14 -1.95
C ASN A 437 34.59 17.70 -1.72
N PHE A 438 33.77 16.80 -1.17
CA PHE A 438 34.23 15.45 -0.77
C PHE A 438 34.61 14.55 -1.96
N ASN A 439 34.22 14.90 -3.19
CA ASN A 439 34.55 14.14 -4.39
C ASN A 439 34.50 15.07 -5.64
N CYS A 440 34.64 14.49 -6.84
CA CYS A 440 34.46 15.27 -8.06
C CYS A 440 33.01 15.78 -8.18
N PRO A 441 32.78 16.89 -8.90
CA PRO A 441 31.46 17.51 -9.05
C PRO A 441 30.39 16.51 -9.49
N GLU A 442 30.69 15.61 -10.42
CA GLU A 442 29.74 14.63 -10.94
C GLU A 442 29.22 13.67 -9.83
N VAL A 443 30.12 13.16 -8.97
CA VAL A 443 29.77 12.32 -7.84
C VAL A 443 28.92 13.11 -6.84
N VAL A 444 29.36 14.34 -6.52
CA VAL A 444 28.67 15.23 -5.58
C VAL A 444 27.27 15.56 -6.09
N ILE A 445 27.14 16.05 -7.33
CA ILE A 445 25.85 16.46 -7.90
C ILE A 445 24.86 15.32 -7.87
N ASN A 446 25.23 14.15 -8.40
CA ASN A 446 24.31 13.04 -8.54
C ASN A 446 23.95 12.41 -7.19
N SER A 447 24.93 12.21 -6.30
CA SER A 447 24.69 11.54 -5.04
C SER A 447 23.97 12.44 -4.03
N VAL A 448 24.44 13.68 -3.81
CA VAL A 448 23.81 14.59 -2.82
C VAL A 448 22.40 14.95 -3.28
N GLY A 449 22.21 15.38 -4.53
CA GLY A 449 20.90 15.73 -5.05
C GLY A 449 19.90 14.58 -4.93
N TRP A 450 20.34 13.34 -5.21
CA TRP A 450 19.49 12.17 -5.03
C TRP A 450 19.16 11.89 -3.56
N PHE A 451 20.15 11.95 -2.63
CA PHE A 451 19.90 11.71 -1.21
C PHE A 451 18.95 12.75 -0.61
N ILE A 452 19.05 14.01 -1.00
CA ILE A 452 18.11 15.06 -0.60
C ILE A 452 16.71 14.78 -1.15
N ALA A 453 16.59 14.49 -2.46
CA ALA A 453 15.30 14.17 -3.08
C ALA A 453 14.65 12.95 -2.46
N ALA A 454 15.42 11.97 -1.97
CA ALA A 454 14.92 10.74 -1.37
C ALA A 454 14.05 10.98 -0.13
N HIS A 455 14.21 12.11 0.59
CA HIS A 455 13.30 12.51 1.67
C HIS A 455 11.85 12.64 1.18
N TYR A 456 11.65 13.10 -0.04
CA TYR A 456 10.33 13.39 -0.61
C TYR A 456 9.87 12.33 -1.62
N ARG A 457 10.45 11.13 -1.58
CA ARG A 457 10.10 10.05 -2.52
C ARG A 457 8.58 9.80 -2.62
N SER A 458 7.87 9.82 -1.49
CA SER A 458 6.41 9.61 -1.49
C SER A 458 5.65 10.71 -2.23
N ALA A 459 6.14 11.97 -2.19
CA ALA A 459 5.59 13.08 -2.95
C ALA A 459 5.82 12.90 -4.46
N TYR A 460 7.04 12.51 -4.87
CA TYR A 460 7.32 12.24 -6.28
C TYR A 460 6.48 11.08 -6.82
N LEU A 461 6.35 9.99 -6.07
CA LEU A 461 5.49 8.88 -6.46
C LEU A 461 4.02 9.28 -6.58
N ARG A 462 3.55 10.17 -5.70
CA ARG A 462 2.17 10.69 -5.76
C ARG A 462 1.94 11.59 -6.98
N LEU A 463 2.93 12.39 -7.36
CA LEU A 463 2.82 13.38 -8.44
C LEU A 463 3.16 12.83 -9.83
N PHE A 464 4.14 11.93 -9.91
CA PHE A 464 4.74 11.49 -11.15
C PHE A 464 4.74 9.97 -11.33
N GLU A 465 4.27 9.20 -10.32
CA GLU A 465 4.26 7.74 -10.29
C GLU A 465 5.65 7.11 -10.50
N GLN A 466 6.72 7.86 -10.24
CA GLN A 466 8.09 7.40 -10.43
C GLN A 466 9.09 8.12 -9.53
N PHE A 467 10.15 7.39 -9.13
CA PHE A 467 11.32 7.91 -8.42
C PHE A 467 12.55 7.04 -8.74
N PRO A 468 13.70 7.64 -9.13
CA PRO A 468 14.86 6.87 -9.56
C PRO A 468 15.56 6.12 -8.42
N ASN A 469 16.11 4.96 -8.73
CA ASN A 469 17.07 4.27 -7.87
C ASN A 469 18.45 4.95 -8.00
N LEU A 470 19.33 4.75 -7.02
CA LEU A 470 20.72 5.18 -7.10
C LEU A 470 21.64 3.97 -7.32
N GLN A 471 22.39 3.96 -8.40
CA GLN A 471 23.45 2.99 -8.62
C GLN A 471 24.83 3.63 -8.47
N VAL A 472 25.59 3.19 -7.46
CA VAL A 472 26.97 3.62 -7.24
C VAL A 472 27.91 2.50 -7.71
N PHE A 473 28.76 2.80 -8.67
CA PHE A 473 29.63 1.79 -9.26
C PHE A 473 31.06 2.30 -9.49
N GLY A 474 31.99 1.40 -9.72
CA GLY A 474 33.40 1.71 -9.99
C GLY A 474 34.34 0.65 -9.42
N GLU A 475 35.62 0.87 -9.56
CA GLU A 475 36.65 -0.11 -9.18
C GLU A 475 36.70 -0.42 -7.68
N ALA A 476 37.28 -1.56 -7.33
CA ALA A 476 37.47 -1.94 -5.94
C ALA A 476 38.37 -0.93 -5.19
N GLY A 477 38.00 -0.59 -3.96
CA GLY A 477 38.73 0.35 -3.13
C GLY A 477 38.61 1.83 -3.52
N ALA A 478 37.67 2.20 -4.42
CA ALA A 478 37.44 3.60 -4.80
C ALA A 478 36.59 4.41 -3.77
N GLY A 479 36.15 3.81 -2.67
CA GLY A 479 35.40 4.49 -1.61
C GLY A 479 33.86 4.50 -1.80
N LYS A 480 33.31 3.70 -2.72
CA LYS A 480 31.86 3.66 -3.01
C LYS A 480 30.97 3.46 -1.78
N SER A 481 31.22 2.37 -1.03
CA SER A 481 30.41 2.03 0.15
C SER A 481 30.55 3.09 1.24
N GLN A 482 31.76 3.63 1.45
CA GLN A 482 32.02 4.68 2.43
C GLN A 482 31.31 5.99 2.06
N THR A 483 31.26 6.35 0.78
CA THR A 483 30.51 7.50 0.29
C THR A 483 29.01 7.35 0.59
N VAL A 484 28.43 6.19 0.35
CA VAL A 484 27.01 5.94 0.62
C VAL A 484 26.75 5.92 2.13
N ILE A 485 27.63 5.34 2.95
CA ILE A 485 27.51 5.36 4.42
C ILE A 485 27.53 6.81 4.93
N MET A 486 28.47 7.61 4.45
CA MET A 486 28.56 9.03 4.81
C MET A 486 27.27 9.77 4.48
N LEU A 487 26.79 9.70 3.22
CA LEU A 487 25.57 10.37 2.78
C LEU A 487 24.29 9.84 3.45
N SER A 488 24.29 8.60 3.93
CA SER A 488 23.16 8.05 4.69
C SER A 488 22.91 8.80 6.00
N ARG A 489 23.89 9.58 6.49
CA ARG A 489 23.72 10.47 7.66
C ARG A 489 22.69 11.57 7.40
N LEU A 490 22.46 11.96 6.15
CA LEU A 490 21.37 12.86 5.77
C LEU A 490 19.99 12.31 6.14
N HIS A 491 19.86 10.99 6.31
CA HIS A 491 18.65 10.33 6.80
C HIS A 491 18.78 9.83 8.23
N TRP A 492 19.76 10.31 8.96
CA TRP A 492 20.12 9.85 10.29
C TRP A 492 20.22 8.34 10.45
N TYR A 493 21.25 7.78 9.89
CA TYR A 493 21.61 6.39 10.12
C TYR A 493 22.42 6.29 11.44
N ARG A 494 21.81 5.76 12.51
CA ARG A 494 22.52 5.46 13.75
C ARG A 494 23.17 4.09 13.65
N GLY A 495 24.49 4.06 13.81
CA GLY A 495 25.26 2.84 13.99
C GLY A 495 26.19 2.50 12.82
N SER A 496 27.27 1.80 13.15
CA SER A 496 28.19 1.15 12.22
C SER A 496 27.62 -0.19 11.75
N HIS A 497 26.39 -0.18 11.24
CA HIS A 497 25.91 -1.40 10.61
C HIS A 497 26.67 -1.55 9.30
N GLY A 498 27.57 -2.52 9.25
CA GLY A 498 28.18 -2.92 8.00
C GLY A 498 27.08 -3.12 6.96
N LEU A 499 27.28 -2.55 5.77
CA LEU A 499 26.36 -2.76 4.68
C LEU A 499 26.37 -4.26 4.38
N ALA A 500 25.19 -4.89 4.45
CA ALA A 500 25.10 -6.29 4.11
C ALA A 500 25.19 -6.47 2.59
N THR A 501 25.93 -7.48 2.17
CA THR A 501 26.08 -7.80 0.75
C THR A 501 24.74 -8.23 0.15
N ALA A 502 24.45 -7.82 -1.07
CA ALA A 502 23.22 -8.17 -1.78
C ALA A 502 22.99 -9.68 -1.85
N THR A 503 24.07 -10.46 -1.89
CA THR A 503 24.03 -11.93 -1.94
C THR A 503 23.62 -12.57 -0.60
N SER A 504 23.77 -11.88 0.53
CA SER A 504 23.47 -12.41 1.87
C SER A 504 21.97 -12.39 2.21
N TYR A 505 21.18 -11.56 1.54
CA TYR A 505 19.75 -11.43 1.81
C TYR A 505 18.94 -12.60 1.27
N THR A 506 17.98 -13.08 2.06
CA THR A 506 16.90 -13.93 1.52
C THR A 506 15.88 -13.08 0.75
N PRO A 507 15.08 -13.67 -0.17
CA PRO A 507 14.01 -12.93 -0.84
C PRO A 507 13.05 -12.21 0.12
N PHE A 508 12.74 -12.84 1.26
CA PHE A 508 11.93 -12.25 2.31
C PHE A 508 12.60 -11.04 2.99
N ALA A 509 13.87 -11.15 3.30
CA ALA A 509 14.62 -10.05 3.90
C ALA A 509 14.77 -8.86 2.93
N ILE A 510 14.84 -9.11 1.62
CA ILE A 510 14.79 -8.06 0.59
C ILE A 510 13.44 -7.33 0.65
N ASP A 511 12.32 -8.07 0.65
CA ASP A 511 10.98 -7.47 0.74
C ASP A 511 10.82 -6.60 1.99
N ASN A 512 11.23 -7.11 3.14
CA ASN A 512 11.18 -6.36 4.39
C ASN A 512 12.00 -5.08 4.33
N LYS A 513 13.23 -5.16 3.80
CA LYS A 513 14.13 -4.00 3.72
C LYS A 513 13.56 -2.90 2.84
N VAL A 514 13.03 -3.24 1.66
CA VAL A 514 12.50 -2.26 0.72
C VAL A 514 11.12 -1.72 1.07
N SER A 515 10.41 -2.38 1.99
CA SER A 515 9.09 -1.94 2.45
C SER A 515 9.10 -1.24 3.80
N SER A 516 10.26 -1.10 4.47
CA SER A 516 10.33 -0.64 5.86
C SER A 516 10.20 0.87 6.04
N SER A 517 10.62 1.67 5.08
CA SER A 517 10.64 3.13 5.18
C SER A 517 10.25 3.80 3.88
N HIS A 518 9.71 5.03 3.95
CA HIS A 518 9.40 5.84 2.78
C HIS A 518 10.53 6.80 2.37
N SER A 519 11.36 7.21 3.30
CA SER A 519 12.39 8.22 3.05
C SER A 519 13.81 7.71 3.28
N ALA A 520 14.00 6.76 4.21
CA ALA A 520 15.32 6.21 4.45
C ALA A 520 15.71 5.20 3.37
N PRO A 521 16.89 5.35 2.74
CA PRO A 521 17.31 4.47 1.66
C PRO A 521 17.53 3.03 2.10
N ALA A 522 17.02 2.09 1.33
CA ALA A 522 17.39 0.67 1.43
C ALA A 522 18.66 0.42 0.61
N ILE A 523 19.77 0.12 1.30
CA ILE A 523 21.09 0.02 0.69
C ILE A 523 21.48 -1.45 0.52
N PHE A 524 21.87 -1.83 -0.69
CA PHE A 524 22.41 -3.14 -1.04
C PHE A 524 23.85 -3.00 -1.51
N ASP A 525 24.79 -3.46 -0.69
CA ASP A 525 26.22 -3.44 -1.03
C ASP A 525 26.64 -4.69 -1.81
N GLU A 526 27.79 -4.61 -2.47
CA GLU A 526 28.33 -5.66 -3.31
C GLU A 526 27.29 -6.26 -4.27
N TYR A 527 26.54 -5.40 -4.95
CA TYR A 527 25.60 -5.84 -5.98
C TYR A 527 26.39 -6.34 -7.19
N LYS A 528 26.50 -7.66 -7.30
CA LYS A 528 27.22 -8.35 -8.36
C LYS A 528 26.24 -9.22 -9.17
N PRO A 529 25.68 -8.69 -10.27
CA PRO A 529 24.68 -9.41 -11.07
C PRO A 529 25.14 -10.79 -11.55
N ARG A 530 26.46 -10.94 -11.86
CA ARG A 530 27.01 -12.22 -12.32
C ARG A 530 26.97 -13.30 -11.23
N GLU A 531 27.30 -12.95 -10.00
CA GLU A 531 27.25 -13.87 -8.86
C GLU A 531 25.81 -14.20 -8.45
N LEU A 532 24.93 -13.19 -8.47
CA LEU A 532 23.51 -13.38 -8.17
C LEU A 532 22.81 -14.30 -9.18
N ARG A 533 23.24 -14.32 -10.45
CA ARG A 533 22.68 -15.22 -11.49
C ARG A 533 22.82 -16.70 -11.13
N SER A 534 23.86 -17.09 -10.39
CA SER A 534 24.00 -18.46 -9.88
C SER A 534 22.91 -18.82 -8.86
N GLN A 535 22.27 -17.80 -8.24
CA GLN A 535 21.17 -17.92 -7.28
C GLN A 535 19.87 -17.39 -7.92
N ARG A 536 19.38 -18.09 -8.94
CA ARG A 536 18.30 -17.63 -9.85
C ARG A 536 17.12 -16.97 -9.13
N GLY A 537 16.60 -17.55 -8.06
CA GLY A 537 15.46 -17.00 -7.34
C GLY A 537 15.74 -15.64 -6.67
N LYS A 538 16.95 -15.41 -6.17
CA LYS A 538 17.36 -14.11 -5.60
C LYS A 538 17.61 -13.07 -6.70
N TYR A 539 18.24 -13.49 -7.80
CA TYR A 539 18.51 -12.59 -8.91
C TYR A 539 17.23 -12.04 -9.52
N GLU A 540 16.27 -12.91 -9.85
CA GLU A 540 14.96 -12.48 -10.37
C GLU A 540 14.24 -11.58 -9.37
N LYS A 541 14.23 -11.94 -8.08
CA LYS A 541 13.65 -11.12 -7.03
C LYS A 541 14.29 -9.73 -6.95
N MET A 542 15.60 -9.63 -7.02
CA MET A 542 16.30 -8.35 -7.00
C MET A 542 15.97 -7.51 -8.24
N LYS A 543 15.89 -8.13 -9.41
CA LYS A 543 15.49 -7.43 -10.64
C LYS A 543 14.07 -6.87 -10.55
N ASP A 544 13.12 -7.66 -10.05
CA ASP A 544 11.76 -7.22 -9.85
C ASP A 544 11.69 -6.04 -8.87
N VAL A 545 12.44 -6.11 -7.76
CA VAL A 545 12.54 -5.02 -6.80
C VAL A 545 13.12 -3.75 -7.45
N LEU A 546 14.20 -3.86 -8.23
CA LEU A 546 14.82 -2.71 -8.90
C LEU A 546 13.89 -2.06 -9.95
N LYS A 547 13.07 -2.85 -10.63
CA LYS A 547 12.07 -2.33 -11.57
C LYS A 547 10.87 -1.70 -10.86
N ASN A 548 10.34 -2.41 -9.87
CA ASN A 548 9.12 -2.01 -9.17
C ASN A 548 9.35 -0.84 -8.20
N SER A 549 10.56 -0.69 -7.64
CA SER A 549 10.85 0.44 -6.76
C SER A 549 10.74 1.79 -7.48
N TYR A 550 11.04 1.83 -8.77
CA TYR A 550 10.93 3.04 -9.58
C TYR A 550 9.50 3.60 -9.60
N ILE A 551 8.51 2.72 -9.64
CA ILE A 551 7.08 3.07 -9.66
C ILE A 551 6.39 2.92 -8.29
N GLY A 552 7.12 2.59 -7.24
CA GLY A 552 6.54 2.30 -5.93
C GLY A 552 5.62 1.07 -5.90
N GLY A 553 5.83 0.13 -6.85
CA GLY A 553 4.99 -1.06 -7.04
C GLY A 553 5.19 -2.13 -5.97
N ASP A 554 4.38 -3.18 -6.04
CA ASP A 554 4.43 -4.32 -5.13
C ASP A 554 5.67 -5.18 -5.38
N THR A 555 6.34 -5.63 -4.31
CA THR A 555 7.50 -6.53 -4.40
C THR A 555 7.16 -7.98 -4.18
N GLY A 556 6.09 -8.26 -3.45
CA GLY A 556 5.66 -9.62 -3.13
C GLY A 556 4.25 -9.67 -2.61
N ASN A 557 3.58 -10.77 -2.91
CA ASN A 557 2.26 -11.06 -2.41
C ASN A 557 2.35 -12.30 -1.52
N ARG A 558 2.02 -12.19 -0.24
CA ARG A 558 1.85 -13.32 0.65
C ARG A 558 0.38 -13.60 0.86
N GLY A 559 -0.03 -14.83 0.55
CA GLY A 559 -1.33 -15.31 1.01
C GLY A 559 -1.30 -15.51 2.52
N THR A 560 -2.19 -14.86 3.26
CA THR A 560 -2.47 -15.18 4.65
C THR A 560 -3.79 -15.90 4.72
N ILE A 561 -3.83 -17.00 5.46
CA ILE A 561 -5.09 -17.64 5.84
C ILE A 561 -5.55 -16.89 7.08
N ASN A 562 -6.51 -15.98 6.92
CA ASN A 562 -7.20 -15.39 8.07
C ASN A 562 -7.97 -16.50 8.80
N ARG A 563 -7.48 -16.92 9.97
CA ARG A 563 -8.10 -17.92 10.83
C ARG A 563 -9.37 -17.43 11.53
N GLY A 564 -9.81 -16.22 11.30
CA GLY A 564 -11.02 -15.62 11.85
C GLY A 564 -12.18 -15.71 10.88
N GLY A 565 -12.86 -16.85 10.82
CA GLY A 565 -14.26 -17.04 10.37
C GLY A 565 -14.67 -16.59 8.95
N GLU A 566 -13.97 -15.69 8.32
CA GLU A 566 -14.10 -15.37 6.90
C GLU A 566 -12.94 -16.01 6.15
N THR A 567 -13.26 -16.93 5.26
CA THR A 567 -12.33 -17.60 4.35
C THR A 567 -11.88 -16.67 3.22
N SER A 568 -11.50 -15.45 3.52
CA SER A 568 -10.80 -14.60 2.56
C SER A 568 -9.30 -14.89 2.69
N LEU A 569 -8.70 -15.38 1.64
CA LEU A 569 -7.26 -15.36 1.47
C LEU A 569 -6.86 -13.88 1.49
N GLY A 570 -6.41 -13.40 2.64
CA GLY A 570 -5.80 -12.08 2.74
C GLY A 570 -4.49 -12.11 1.95
N ILE A 571 -4.28 -11.16 1.07
CA ILE A 571 -2.97 -10.96 0.41
C ILE A 571 -2.30 -9.82 1.14
N ILE A 572 -1.22 -10.11 1.86
CA ILE A 572 -0.32 -9.06 2.34
C ILE A 572 0.56 -8.65 1.17
N LYS A 573 0.40 -7.41 0.72
CA LYS A 573 1.19 -6.80 -0.33
C LYS A 573 2.38 -6.07 0.29
N SER A 574 3.59 -6.49 -0.05
CA SER A 574 4.81 -5.74 0.29
C SER A 574 5.08 -4.72 -0.80
N LYS A 575 5.06 -3.42 -0.47
CA LYS A 575 5.36 -2.34 -1.43
C LYS A 575 6.82 -1.94 -1.38
N CYS A 576 7.40 -1.59 -2.53
CA CYS A 576 8.69 -0.88 -2.61
C CYS A 576 8.53 0.56 -2.12
N ALA A 577 8.51 0.77 -0.80
CA ALA A 577 8.37 2.08 -0.20
C ALA A 577 9.69 2.84 -0.09
N ALA A 578 10.80 2.14 0.17
CA ALA A 578 12.11 2.76 0.37
C ALA A 578 12.75 3.22 -0.95
N PRO A 579 13.42 4.39 -0.96
CA PRO A 579 14.35 4.72 -2.03
C PRO A 579 15.49 3.69 -2.04
N LEU A 580 15.91 3.22 -3.22
CA LEU A 580 16.91 2.14 -3.32
C LEU A 580 18.28 2.67 -3.72
N VAL A 581 19.31 2.20 -2.99
CA VAL A 581 20.72 2.36 -3.33
C VAL A 581 21.34 0.99 -3.52
N PHE A 582 22.02 0.77 -4.63
CA PHE A 582 22.82 -0.43 -4.82
C PHE A 582 24.21 -0.10 -5.31
N ILE A 583 25.20 -0.79 -4.71
CA ILE A 583 26.63 -0.50 -4.85
C ILE A 583 27.29 -1.71 -5.49
N GLY A 584 28.02 -1.49 -6.59
CA GLY A 584 28.68 -2.57 -7.31
C GLY A 584 29.98 -2.17 -7.98
N GLU A 585 30.64 -3.12 -8.62
CA GLU A 585 31.85 -2.83 -9.41
C GLU A 585 31.52 -2.43 -10.85
N ALA A 586 30.38 -2.86 -11.37
CA ALA A 586 29.95 -2.62 -12.73
C ALA A 586 28.47 -2.16 -12.77
N ILE A 587 28.11 -1.48 -13.85
CA ILE A 587 26.72 -1.13 -14.15
C ILE A 587 25.92 -2.40 -14.46
N GLU A 588 24.64 -2.42 -14.08
CA GLU A 588 23.70 -3.47 -14.50
C GLU A 588 23.61 -3.49 -16.04
N ASN A 589 23.57 -4.70 -16.61
CA ASN A 589 23.52 -4.86 -18.06
C ASN A 589 22.11 -4.75 -18.64
N GLU A 590 21.07 -4.87 -17.80
CA GLU A 590 19.68 -4.79 -18.24
C GLU A 590 19.24 -3.34 -18.40
N THR A 591 19.01 -2.93 -19.64
CA THR A 591 18.61 -1.55 -20.00
C THR A 591 17.42 -1.07 -19.19
N ALA A 592 16.42 -1.94 -18.98
CA ALA A 592 15.22 -1.62 -18.20
C ALA A 592 15.50 -1.27 -16.74
N ILE A 593 16.63 -1.69 -16.16
CA ILE A 593 17.04 -1.31 -14.80
C ILE A 593 17.84 -0.02 -14.86
N VAL A 594 18.79 0.07 -15.79
CA VAL A 594 19.70 1.22 -15.89
C VAL A 594 18.96 2.55 -16.16
N GLU A 595 17.97 2.52 -17.03
CA GLU A 595 17.13 3.72 -17.31
C GLU A 595 16.34 4.23 -16.10
N ARG A 596 16.18 3.40 -15.08
CA ARG A 596 15.49 3.71 -13.82
C ARG A 596 16.45 4.17 -12.71
N CYS A 597 17.71 4.41 -13.05
CA CYS A 597 18.74 4.72 -12.08
C CYS A 597 19.37 6.09 -12.34
N VAL A 598 19.74 6.79 -11.26
CA VAL A 598 20.79 7.77 -11.26
C VAL A 598 22.11 7.03 -11.11
N LEU A 599 23.04 7.26 -12.03
CA LEU A 599 24.33 6.58 -12.08
C LEU A 599 25.40 7.44 -11.43
N VAL A 600 26.17 6.87 -10.50
CA VAL A 600 27.30 7.53 -9.83
C VAL A 600 28.52 6.66 -10.01
N LYS A 601 29.47 7.12 -10.83
CA LYS A 601 30.76 6.45 -11.03
C LYS A 601 31.79 6.99 -10.04
N VAL A 602 32.34 6.13 -9.20
CA VAL A 602 33.39 6.50 -8.24
C VAL A 602 34.68 5.80 -8.64
N THR A 603 35.73 6.58 -8.92
CA THR A 603 37.06 6.09 -9.32
C THR A 603 38.14 6.69 -8.44
N LYS A 604 39.30 6.03 -8.36
CA LYS A 604 40.45 6.52 -7.61
C LYS A 604 41.04 7.77 -8.22
N ASP A 605 40.94 7.92 -9.56
CA ASP A 605 41.49 9.08 -10.29
C ASP A 605 40.81 10.40 -9.89
N TYR A 606 39.60 10.35 -9.31
CA TYR A 606 38.90 11.54 -8.85
C TYR A 606 39.30 11.99 -7.44
N GLN A 607 40.12 11.22 -6.73
CA GLN A 607 40.55 11.52 -5.37
C GLN A 607 41.79 12.43 -5.36
N THR A 608 41.59 13.73 -5.15
CA THR A 608 42.67 14.64 -4.76
C THR A 608 42.81 14.66 -3.24
N GLU A 609 43.97 15.10 -2.71
CA GLU A 609 44.17 15.20 -1.27
C GLU A 609 43.12 16.13 -0.62
N GLN A 610 42.77 17.23 -1.25
CA GLN A 610 41.74 18.15 -0.76
C GLN A 610 40.38 17.48 -0.66
N ARG A 611 39.95 16.74 -1.66
CA ARG A 611 38.69 15.99 -1.65
C ARG A 611 38.69 14.88 -0.59
N ARG A 612 39.81 14.23 -0.46
CA ARG A 612 39.99 13.20 0.56
C ARG A 612 39.87 13.79 1.98
N GLN A 613 40.46 14.94 2.24
CA GLN A 613 40.36 15.60 3.54
C GLN A 613 38.91 16.06 3.83
N ALA A 614 38.21 16.62 2.87
CA ALA A 614 36.78 16.97 3.01
C ALA A 614 35.94 15.71 3.30
N PHE A 615 36.17 14.61 2.59
CA PHE A 615 35.53 13.34 2.84
C PHE A 615 35.79 12.84 4.27
N LEU A 616 37.04 12.83 4.74
CA LEU A 616 37.41 12.35 6.07
C LEU A 616 36.77 13.21 7.18
N ARG A 617 36.72 14.54 7.01
CA ARG A 617 36.03 15.42 7.98
C ARG A 617 34.55 15.07 8.08
N LEU A 618 33.86 14.87 6.96
CA LEU A 618 32.43 14.49 6.96
C LEU A 618 32.17 13.08 7.51
N HIS A 619 33.05 12.14 7.16
CA HIS A 619 32.85 10.71 7.45
C HIS A 619 33.31 10.33 8.85
N ASP A 620 34.50 10.76 9.28
CA ASP A 620 35.16 10.27 10.48
C ASP A 620 34.90 11.16 11.71
N THR A 621 34.74 12.47 11.52
CA THR A 621 34.55 13.39 12.65
C THR A 621 33.11 13.40 13.15
N ASP A 622 32.92 13.63 14.44
CA ASP A 622 31.58 13.77 15.00
C ASP A 622 30.88 15.06 14.53
N GLU A 623 31.67 16.12 14.26
CA GLU A 623 31.17 17.37 13.73
C GLU A 623 30.58 17.19 12.32
N GLY A 624 31.30 16.57 11.40
CA GLY A 624 30.79 16.26 10.05
C GLY A 624 29.56 15.37 10.06
N LYS A 625 29.56 14.34 10.91
CA LYS A 625 28.39 13.45 11.07
C LYS A 625 27.16 14.21 11.59
N ARG A 626 27.37 15.12 12.56
CA ARG A 626 26.31 15.97 13.11
C ARG A 626 25.78 16.95 12.08
N ALA A 627 26.66 17.57 11.31
CA ALA A 627 26.27 18.50 10.24
C ALA A 627 25.42 17.82 9.15
N LEU A 628 25.82 16.62 8.67
CA LEU A 628 25.02 15.85 7.72
C LEU A 628 23.63 15.51 8.27
N SER A 629 23.55 15.07 9.54
CA SER A 629 22.26 14.77 10.16
C SER A 629 21.41 16.02 10.37
N ALA A 630 22.03 17.16 10.68
CA ALA A 630 21.35 18.45 10.83
C ALA A 630 20.78 18.96 9.49
N ILE A 631 21.53 18.81 8.40
CA ILE A 631 21.04 19.10 7.05
C ILE A 631 19.82 18.24 6.73
N GLY A 632 19.89 16.93 6.97
CA GLY A 632 18.79 16.01 6.73
C GLY A 632 17.55 16.36 7.54
N LYS A 633 17.70 16.72 8.81
CA LYS A 633 16.60 17.21 9.68
C LYS A 633 15.97 18.49 9.13
N LEU A 634 16.78 19.43 8.69
CA LEU A 634 16.30 20.67 8.11
C LEU A 634 15.50 20.44 6.85
N VAL A 635 16.02 19.60 5.93
CA VAL A 635 15.34 19.20 4.69
C VAL A 635 14.01 18.50 5.02
N MET A 636 14.00 17.50 5.91
CA MET A 636 12.79 16.79 6.29
C MET A 636 11.72 17.72 6.87
N ARG A 637 12.11 18.65 7.75
CA ARG A 637 11.17 19.60 8.37
C ARG A 637 10.50 20.52 7.35
N ARG A 638 11.22 20.95 6.31
CA ARG A 638 10.62 21.72 5.22
C ARG A 638 9.50 20.95 4.51
N GLY A 639 9.58 19.63 4.51
CA GLY A 639 8.56 18.77 3.90
C GLY A 639 7.17 18.92 4.51
N PHE A 640 7.03 19.36 5.76
CA PHE A 640 5.72 19.64 6.36
C PHE A 640 5.00 20.83 5.70
N GLY A 641 5.73 21.74 5.09
CA GLY A 641 5.19 22.87 4.34
C GLY A 641 5.17 22.65 2.82
N ILE A 642 5.31 21.41 2.33
CA ILE A 642 5.39 21.12 0.90
C ILE A 642 4.07 21.46 0.18
N ASP A 643 4.16 22.31 -0.85
CA ASP A 643 3.07 22.51 -1.80
C ASP A 643 3.26 21.55 -2.98
N LEU A 644 2.43 20.51 -3.04
CA LEU A 644 2.50 19.48 -4.10
C LEU A 644 2.28 20.07 -5.50
N LYS A 645 1.47 21.12 -5.63
CA LYS A 645 1.23 21.77 -6.92
C LYS A 645 2.44 22.57 -7.38
N ALA A 646 3.07 23.31 -6.46
CA ALA A 646 4.31 24.02 -6.73
C ALA A 646 5.41 23.02 -7.10
N MET A 647 5.60 21.96 -6.34
CA MET A 647 6.57 20.90 -6.62
C MET A 647 6.36 20.25 -8.00
N TYR A 648 5.10 19.96 -8.37
CA TYR A 648 4.77 19.43 -9.70
C TYR A 648 5.22 20.40 -10.81
N THR A 649 4.92 21.69 -10.62
CA THR A 649 5.28 22.75 -11.59
C THR A 649 6.79 22.88 -11.72
N GLU A 650 7.53 22.95 -10.62
CA GLU A 650 8.99 23.08 -10.60
C GLU A 650 9.68 21.91 -11.30
N VAL A 651 9.34 20.67 -10.94
CA VAL A 651 9.91 19.48 -11.59
C VAL A 651 9.56 19.45 -13.08
N SER A 652 8.34 19.82 -13.45
CA SER A 652 7.91 19.86 -14.86
C SER A 652 8.68 20.92 -15.66
N LEU A 653 8.98 22.07 -15.08
CA LEU A 653 9.82 23.11 -15.69
C LEU A 653 11.27 22.63 -15.86
N ILE A 654 11.83 21.94 -14.88
CA ILE A 654 13.17 21.34 -14.98
C ILE A 654 13.20 20.31 -16.12
N VAL A 655 12.20 19.41 -16.19
CA VAL A 655 12.08 18.43 -17.27
C VAL A 655 12.01 19.13 -18.65
N ALA A 656 11.21 20.19 -18.76
CA ALA A 656 11.08 20.96 -20.01
C ALA A 656 12.41 21.65 -20.39
N ALA A 657 13.12 22.23 -19.42
CA ALA A 657 14.41 22.87 -19.64
C ALA A 657 15.49 21.88 -20.13
N ILE A 658 15.51 20.66 -19.54
CA ILE A 658 16.42 19.60 -20.00
C ILE A 658 16.05 19.16 -21.43
N LYS A 659 14.75 18.93 -21.71
CA LYS A 659 14.27 18.53 -23.05
C LYS A 659 14.65 19.55 -24.12
N ALA A 660 14.57 20.83 -23.81
CA ALA A 660 14.93 21.92 -24.75
C ALA A 660 16.42 21.92 -25.15
N LYS A 661 17.31 21.38 -24.32
CA LYS A 661 18.75 21.26 -24.59
C LYS A 661 19.12 19.98 -25.36
N ILE A 662 18.22 18.99 -25.52
CA ILE A 662 18.51 17.74 -26.23
C ILE A 662 18.19 17.90 -27.72
N PRO A 663 19.13 17.53 -28.65
CA PRO A 663 18.87 17.60 -30.06
C PRO A 663 17.66 16.77 -30.51
N ALA A 664 16.81 17.34 -31.36
CA ALA A 664 15.58 16.71 -31.85
C ALA A 664 15.83 15.35 -32.55
N GLU A 665 16.97 15.21 -33.20
CA GLU A 665 17.39 13.96 -33.87
C GLU A 665 17.58 12.80 -32.90
N ALA A 666 18.01 13.06 -31.66
CA ALA A 666 18.15 12.04 -30.59
C ALA A 666 16.81 11.54 -30.10
N MET A 667 15.73 12.29 -30.32
CA MET A 667 14.37 11.98 -29.85
C MET A 667 13.46 11.36 -30.96
N SER A 668 13.99 11.12 -32.15
CA SER A 668 13.20 10.66 -33.31
C SER A 668 12.74 9.20 -33.22
N ASN A 669 13.49 8.34 -32.52
CA ASN A 669 13.17 6.94 -32.34
C ASN A 669 12.31 6.74 -31.08
N SER A 670 11.16 6.08 -31.21
CA SER A 670 10.19 5.89 -30.10
C SER A 670 10.77 5.15 -28.89
N HIS A 671 11.61 4.15 -29.10
CA HIS A 671 12.25 3.41 -28.03
C HIS A 671 13.31 4.25 -27.32
N VAL A 672 14.14 4.98 -28.07
CA VAL A 672 15.12 5.93 -27.55
C VAL A 672 14.43 7.06 -26.80
N ARG A 673 13.29 7.54 -27.31
CA ARG A 673 12.48 8.57 -26.62
C ARG A 673 12.01 8.12 -25.26
N SER A 674 11.42 6.91 -25.13
CA SER A 674 10.94 6.40 -23.85
C SER A 674 12.06 6.24 -22.82
N MET A 675 13.24 5.80 -23.24
CA MET A 675 14.43 5.72 -22.37
C MET A 675 14.93 7.11 -21.99
N ALA A 676 15.00 8.02 -22.96
CA ALA A 676 15.43 9.40 -22.71
C ALA A 676 14.50 10.11 -21.72
N GLU A 677 13.19 9.91 -21.80
CA GLU A 677 12.22 10.50 -20.87
C GLU A 677 12.48 10.11 -19.41
N ARG A 678 12.82 8.84 -19.14
CA ARG A 678 13.17 8.39 -17.79
C ARG A 678 14.48 9.00 -17.31
N ILE A 679 15.50 9.04 -18.17
CA ILE A 679 16.80 9.64 -17.83
C ILE A 679 16.66 11.14 -17.57
N ILE A 680 15.86 11.84 -18.38
CA ILE A 680 15.54 13.26 -18.19
C ILE A 680 14.85 13.47 -16.84
N PHE A 681 13.85 12.65 -16.53
CA PHE A 681 13.15 12.72 -15.25
C PHE A 681 14.10 12.44 -14.08
N ASN A 682 14.94 11.41 -14.16
CA ASN A 682 15.92 11.09 -13.13
C ASN A 682 16.87 12.26 -12.87
N THR A 683 17.32 12.91 -13.94
CA THR A 683 18.15 14.13 -13.86
C THR A 683 17.39 15.28 -13.22
N ALA A 684 16.13 15.48 -13.59
CA ALA A 684 15.29 16.51 -12.99
C ALA A 684 15.09 16.32 -11.50
N ILE A 685 14.94 15.07 -11.02
CA ILE A 685 14.86 14.76 -9.58
C ILE A 685 16.14 15.14 -8.84
N VAL A 686 17.30 14.86 -9.42
CA VAL A 686 18.60 15.27 -8.84
C VAL A 686 18.70 16.80 -8.73
N ILE A 687 18.33 17.52 -9.78
CA ILE A 687 18.35 18.99 -9.81
C ILE A 687 17.36 19.55 -8.78
N HIS A 688 16.14 19.02 -8.71
CA HIS A 688 15.15 19.45 -7.72
C HIS A 688 15.63 19.18 -6.28
N GLY A 689 16.36 18.08 -6.05
CA GLY A 689 17.02 17.83 -4.78
C GLY A 689 18.00 18.96 -4.40
N TRP A 690 18.79 19.44 -5.35
CA TRP A 690 19.69 20.57 -5.12
C TRP A 690 18.96 21.89 -4.88
N LEU A 691 17.89 22.18 -5.60
CA LEU A 691 17.04 23.35 -5.33
C LEU A 691 16.44 23.29 -3.93
N THR A 692 15.96 22.13 -3.53
CA THR A 692 15.47 21.90 -2.17
C THR A 692 16.54 22.13 -1.11
N LEU A 693 17.77 21.66 -1.35
CA LEU A 693 18.90 21.90 -0.45
C LEU A 693 19.27 23.37 -0.40
N ARG A 694 19.33 24.06 -1.54
CA ARG A 694 19.59 25.51 -1.64
C ARG A 694 18.63 26.29 -0.73
N ASP A 695 17.34 26.06 -0.93
CA ASP A 695 16.32 26.74 -0.15
C ASP A 695 16.37 26.38 1.35
N ALA A 696 16.75 25.16 1.68
CA ALA A 696 16.96 24.76 3.06
C ALA A 696 18.16 25.49 3.68
N LEU A 697 19.32 25.48 3.03
CA LEU A 697 20.53 26.14 3.51
C LEU A 697 20.37 27.66 3.59
N ALA A 698 19.61 28.26 2.70
CA ALA A 698 19.34 29.71 2.72
C ALA A 698 18.65 30.17 4.02
N THR A 699 17.89 29.31 4.69
CA THR A 699 17.25 29.64 5.97
C THR A 699 18.26 29.82 7.14
N VAL A 700 19.47 29.26 7.01
CA VAL A 700 20.51 29.29 8.05
C VAL A 700 21.69 30.18 7.64
N PHE A 701 22.09 30.11 6.37
CA PHE A 701 23.30 30.74 5.84
C PHE A 701 23.02 31.88 4.85
N GLY A 702 21.74 32.27 4.64
CA GLY A 702 21.37 33.24 3.61
C GLY A 702 21.80 32.76 2.22
N ASP A 703 22.30 33.66 1.39
CA ASP A 703 22.66 33.36 0.01
C ASP A 703 24.06 32.74 -0.18
N HIS A 704 24.74 32.38 0.92
CA HIS A 704 26.13 31.91 0.90
C HIS A 704 26.39 30.77 -0.07
N PHE A 705 25.47 29.84 -0.20
CA PHE A 705 25.60 28.64 -1.07
C PHE A 705 24.90 28.76 -2.41
N ASN A 706 24.13 29.84 -2.65
CA ASN A 706 23.27 29.94 -3.83
C ASN A 706 24.03 29.86 -5.14
N GLU A 707 25.04 30.72 -5.32
CA GLU A 707 25.85 30.76 -6.55
C GLU A 707 26.51 29.40 -6.84
N ARG A 708 27.08 28.78 -5.82
CA ARG A 708 27.73 27.47 -5.94
C ARG A 708 26.76 26.35 -6.32
N ILE A 709 25.56 26.36 -5.77
CA ILE A 709 24.54 25.38 -6.13
C ILE A 709 24.02 25.61 -7.53
N ASP A 710 23.83 26.87 -7.91
CA ASP A 710 23.42 27.25 -9.28
C ASP A 710 24.47 26.85 -10.32
N ASP A 711 25.77 26.96 -10.02
CA ASP A 711 26.85 26.46 -10.85
C ASP A 711 26.81 24.95 -11.05
N LEU A 712 26.60 24.18 -9.95
CA LEU A 712 26.45 22.73 -10.00
C LEU A 712 25.23 22.32 -10.83
N ILE A 713 24.12 23.02 -10.65
CA ILE A 713 22.88 22.78 -11.42
C ILE A 713 23.10 23.07 -12.90
N SER A 714 23.79 24.22 -13.23
CA SER A 714 24.13 24.58 -14.60
C SER A 714 25.02 23.54 -15.25
N GLU A 715 26.08 23.09 -14.55
CA GLU A 715 26.93 22.00 -15.01
C GLU A 715 26.15 20.73 -15.31
N LYS A 716 25.17 20.37 -14.45
CA LYS A 716 24.30 19.19 -14.66
C LYS A 716 23.39 19.36 -15.88
N TYR A 717 22.84 20.58 -16.12
CA TYR A 717 22.08 20.88 -17.33
C TYR A 717 22.96 20.77 -18.59
N ASP A 718 24.17 21.25 -18.55
CA ASP A 718 25.06 21.23 -19.70
C ASP A 718 25.58 19.84 -20.02
N ARG A 719 25.87 19.02 -19.01
CA ARG A 719 26.20 17.60 -19.20
C ARG A 719 25.06 16.80 -19.79
N ALA A 720 23.82 17.06 -19.36
CA ALA A 720 22.63 16.45 -19.95
C ALA A 720 22.45 16.84 -21.43
N ALA A 721 22.83 18.07 -21.79
CA ALA A 721 22.74 18.59 -23.15
C ALA A 721 23.86 18.07 -24.08
N VAL A 722 25.09 17.94 -23.61
CA VAL A 722 26.29 17.68 -24.44
C VAL A 722 26.69 16.19 -24.45
N GLY A 723 26.11 15.37 -23.56
CA GLY A 723 26.20 13.94 -23.84
C GLY A 723 27.19 13.11 -23.08
N GLU A 724 27.44 13.30 -21.77
CA GLU A 724 27.88 12.16 -20.98
C GLU A 724 26.68 11.32 -20.50
N ASP A 725 25.58 11.94 -20.13
CA ASP A 725 24.30 11.26 -20.01
C ASP A 725 23.75 10.87 -21.40
N ALA A 726 24.02 11.64 -22.47
CA ALA A 726 23.72 11.26 -23.85
C ALA A 726 24.70 10.22 -24.41
N LYS A 727 25.92 10.05 -23.90
CA LYS A 727 26.74 8.86 -24.16
C LYS A 727 26.14 7.61 -23.51
N ALA A 728 25.54 7.74 -22.33
CA ALA A 728 24.69 6.68 -21.82
C ALA A 728 23.52 6.41 -22.80
N VAL A 729 22.82 7.43 -23.28
CA VAL A 729 21.79 7.28 -24.34
C VAL A 729 22.39 6.71 -25.62
N LYS A 730 23.59 7.10 -26.05
CA LYS A 730 24.30 6.48 -27.19
C LYS A 730 24.74 5.05 -26.94
N VAL A 731 25.16 4.71 -25.73
CA VAL A 731 25.47 3.33 -25.33
C VAL A 731 24.19 2.49 -25.29
N PHE A 732 23.08 3.07 -24.86
CA PHE A 732 21.78 2.39 -24.81
C PHE A 732 21.06 2.36 -26.17
N GLY A 733 21.29 3.33 -27.05
CA GLY A 733 20.81 3.33 -28.43
C GLY A 733 21.56 2.37 -29.37
N ARG A 734 22.57 1.66 -28.87
CA ARG A 734 23.18 0.56 -29.62
C ARG A 734 22.18 -0.58 -29.71
N SER A 735 21.87 -0.98 -30.96
CA SER A 735 20.96 -2.07 -31.26
C SER A 735 21.33 -3.33 -30.47
N GLU A 736 20.38 -4.23 -30.21
CA GLU A 736 20.62 -5.55 -29.61
C GLU A 736 21.73 -6.31 -30.35
N ILE A 737 21.87 -6.06 -31.66
CA ILE A 737 22.96 -6.53 -32.50
C ILE A 737 24.32 -6.01 -32.02
N THR A 738 24.44 -4.73 -31.68
CA THR A 738 25.71 -4.14 -31.17
C THR A 738 26.04 -4.65 -29.77
N LYS A 739 25.00 -4.92 -28.94
CA LYS A 739 25.20 -5.58 -27.64
C LYS A 739 25.65 -7.03 -27.81
N ALA A 740 25.04 -7.77 -28.75
CA ALA A 740 25.46 -9.13 -29.09
C ALA A 740 26.89 -9.16 -29.63
N ILE A 741 27.24 -8.24 -30.53
CA ILE A 741 28.60 -8.09 -31.05
C ILE A 741 29.60 -7.73 -29.93
N SER A 742 29.25 -6.85 -29.00
CA SER A 742 30.09 -6.50 -27.87
C SER A 742 30.23 -7.68 -26.87
N GLN A 743 29.19 -8.47 -26.68
CA GLN A 743 29.27 -9.72 -25.90
C GLN A 743 30.06 -10.82 -26.59
N ILE A 744 29.92 -10.96 -27.89
CA ILE A 744 30.69 -11.88 -28.71
C ILE A 744 32.18 -11.47 -28.70
N ALA A 745 32.49 -10.18 -28.80
CA ALA A 745 33.86 -9.65 -28.70
C ALA A 745 34.46 -9.85 -27.31
N LEU A 746 33.67 -9.79 -26.24
CA LEU A 746 34.11 -10.10 -24.86
C LEU A 746 34.33 -11.60 -24.64
N LEU A 747 33.45 -12.43 -25.19
CA LEU A 747 33.56 -13.89 -25.16
C LEU A 747 34.71 -14.37 -26.04
N SER A 748 34.94 -13.74 -27.20
CA SER A 748 36.11 -14.04 -28.04
C SER A 748 37.42 -13.67 -27.34
N ARG A 749 37.50 -12.53 -26.64
CA ARG A 749 38.69 -12.22 -25.83
C ARG A 749 38.99 -13.21 -24.70
N GLU A 750 37.95 -13.78 -24.09
CA GLU A 750 38.15 -14.84 -23.08
C GLU A 750 38.49 -16.18 -23.71
N GLN A 751 37.92 -16.49 -24.89
CA GLN A 751 38.27 -17.70 -25.64
C GLN A 751 39.61 -17.56 -26.40
N ASP A 752 39.94 -16.36 -26.90
CA ASP A 752 41.22 -16.07 -27.56
C ASP A 752 42.40 -16.23 -26.61
N ARG A 753 42.30 -15.83 -25.36
CA ARG A 753 43.33 -16.16 -24.33
C ARG A 753 43.52 -17.68 -24.17
N ALA A 754 42.44 -18.45 -24.30
CA ALA A 754 42.54 -19.92 -24.25
C ALA A 754 42.96 -20.51 -25.59
N TYR A 755 42.73 -19.82 -26.71
CA TYR A 755 43.08 -20.24 -28.07
C TYR A 755 44.52 -19.82 -28.44
N GLU A 756 44.98 -18.60 -28.05
CA GLU A 756 46.38 -18.16 -28.17
C GLU A 756 47.35 -19.10 -27.41
N MET A 757 46.94 -19.59 -26.25
CA MET A 757 47.71 -20.62 -25.53
C MET A 757 47.80 -21.96 -26.29
N ARG A 758 46.88 -22.23 -27.26
CA ARG A 758 46.84 -23.48 -28.03
C ARG A 758 47.39 -23.37 -29.44
N HIS A 759 47.29 -22.21 -30.13
CA HIS A 759 47.50 -22.14 -31.58
C HIS A 759 48.36 -20.95 -32.08
N GLY A 760 48.73 -20.00 -31.25
CA GLY A 760 49.73 -18.95 -31.59
C GLY A 760 49.42 -18.08 -32.80
N LYS A 761 48.16 -17.75 -33.09
CA LYS A 761 47.75 -16.89 -34.19
C LYS A 761 47.00 -15.67 -33.70
N ASP A 762 47.44 -14.49 -34.16
CA ASP A 762 46.86 -13.18 -33.90
C ASP A 762 45.67 -12.93 -34.86
N TYR A 763 44.48 -12.66 -34.36
CA TYR A 763 43.25 -12.41 -35.14
C TYR A 763 42.88 -10.94 -35.24
N LEU A 764 43.72 -10.04 -34.78
CA LEU A 764 43.49 -8.61 -34.93
C LEU A 764 44.11 -8.14 -36.23
N ASN A 765 43.31 -7.65 -37.20
CA ASN A 765 43.84 -6.87 -38.31
C ASN A 765 44.48 -5.58 -37.76
N GLY A 766 45.52 -5.10 -38.40
CA GLY A 766 46.29 -3.91 -37.98
C GLY A 766 45.46 -2.64 -37.76
N ASP A 767 44.18 -2.62 -38.08
CA ASP A 767 43.23 -1.50 -37.93
C ASP A 767 42.28 -1.64 -36.73
N GLY A 768 42.45 -2.67 -35.87
CA GLY A 768 41.64 -2.85 -34.67
C GLY A 768 40.21 -3.35 -34.93
N TRP A 769 39.91 -3.90 -36.09
CA TRP A 769 38.59 -4.46 -36.41
C TRP A 769 38.59 -5.98 -36.26
N VAL A 770 37.52 -6.51 -35.66
CA VAL A 770 37.28 -7.94 -35.57
C VAL A 770 36.26 -8.36 -36.64
N GLU A 771 36.68 -9.21 -37.57
CA GLU A 771 35.77 -9.81 -38.55
C GLU A 771 35.06 -10.99 -37.91
N VAL A 772 33.76 -10.87 -37.67
CA VAL A 772 32.93 -11.95 -37.11
C VAL A 772 32.19 -12.65 -38.25
N LYS A 773 32.61 -13.85 -38.59
CA LYS A 773 31.84 -14.75 -39.47
C LYS A 773 30.74 -15.41 -38.67
N ILE A 774 29.48 -15.01 -38.91
CA ILE A 774 28.31 -15.66 -38.32
C ILE A 774 27.93 -16.83 -39.21
N GLU A 775 28.32 -18.06 -38.80
CA GLU A 775 27.76 -19.27 -39.36
C GLU A 775 26.43 -19.59 -38.66
N ARG A 776 25.34 -19.68 -39.43
CA ARG A 776 24.08 -20.18 -38.92
C ARG A 776 24.21 -21.64 -38.54
N ALA A 777 24.34 -21.93 -37.24
CA ALA A 777 24.14 -23.27 -36.74
C ALA A 777 22.62 -23.56 -36.75
N TYR A 778 22.17 -24.39 -37.71
CA TYR A 778 20.87 -25.04 -37.58
C TYR A 778 21.05 -26.16 -36.55
N SER A 779 20.49 -26.00 -35.34
CA SER A 779 20.26 -27.13 -34.47
C SER A 779 19.00 -27.87 -34.93
N ASN A 780 19.16 -29.16 -35.21
CA ASN A 780 18.05 -30.09 -35.38
C ASN A 780 17.19 -30.21 -34.10
#